data_d54b84e7c7ec8dbcb85409465376f68e
#
_entry.id   d54b84e7c7ec8dbcb85409465376f68e
#
_cell.length_a   1.000
_cell.length_b   1.000
_cell.length_c   1.000
_cell.angle_alpha   90.00
_cell.angle_beta   90.00
_cell.angle_gamma   90.00
#
_symmetry.space_group_name_H-M   'P 1'
#
loop_
_entity.id
_entity.type
_entity.pdbx_description
1 polymer ?
#
loop_
_entity_poly.entity_id
_entity_poly.type
_entity_poly.pdbx_seq_one_letter_code
_entity_poly.pdbx_strand_id
1 'polypeptide(L)'
;MLGVFGGRTLATAVLILAVLPGEAQAQKRVFARVQPDANGGEKLNFDVNQVTSDNVAPNLVVAADGKRGFVSYGGSGAVMAFSLLTGEILARIKTGGAPAFATPLPGGRALAVVSVLENKVPDNKVFLIDMDASELRSTFTFPDAKFGFGSIVSASPDGTIGYVSSTGTGEVIKFSLADGAELGRFKGMQGPAQITVTPDGATILVVDTLTEEVLFIDAANLTKKATLKGKDSTVNFTIFNKPVLSPDGSTGIIAARTADTVLHFRTSDGEILDTATIGTAPGFTTLTPDGKHWAILNDLSLTLIGTEDFKDLKDLSTVKGGPLGSANIVFSPDSRYAFYASSSSDLIFQHDLQTGAVVAQVLVGDSPNQVLDEPATLAATPDGKIVAAVDFVSNNIELLTDAFALDAARFISSAEEFTGLTLINLSDKTANFTITALDNYGDAVTGEGIQNPAAYSLPPNNQISLTVAEIFKFDNKEERIGWLAIVSDQPDVAGYLSTGNGAVTNLDGAPLFRGVLHDFIIPEVVRKEGKFAQINFVNPNLNQGATFDLRRILKDGTEQDVKTGQQAFPTNRQPQVFGEQFTQPEEVSDGYLRVTAPMGLLMTEFFGSDAAIGALNGIDMDAFAGVTKIFSPQFAVFPGFKTILNVINGSGEDAEVTVTLHTPDGKVLGNPFKTSLVKGAQIKDDLAEMFKDQPEVNNVAGWIEVESTKDRVVGDVMFTNNDETVLTGFALGGTPMARFLFPFVAQDSMYETGMALLNPNDVPATVTLELWAPGGTLDRSIDLTLDPKMRTSMYLSDYFPQLEPHLGGNLRVRSSQPLYAFALINDASFNFIAALPPIPFP
;
A
#
# COMPACT_ATOMS: atom_id res chain seq x y z
N MET A 1 30.55 14.50 39.42
CA MET A 1 29.58 13.72 40.22
C MET A 1 28.71 12.93 39.24
N LEU A 2 28.90 11.65 39.24
CA LEU A 2 28.16 10.71 38.41
C LEU A 2 26.70 10.56 38.86
N GLY A 3 25.77 10.68 37.96
CA GLY A 3 24.36 10.32 38.18
C GLY A 3 23.97 9.19 37.21
N VAL A 4 23.64 8.07 37.83
CA VAL A 4 23.27 6.79 37.20
C VAL A 4 21.92 6.92 36.45
N PHE A 5 21.91 6.68 35.14
CA PHE A 5 20.69 6.44 34.38
C PHE A 5 20.36 4.94 34.40
N GLY A 6 19.29 4.61 35.13
CA GLY A 6 18.73 3.27 35.14
C GLY A 6 18.03 2.95 33.82
N GLY A 7 18.49 1.88 33.17
CA GLY A 7 17.87 1.33 31.99
C GLY A 7 16.44 0.84 32.25
N ARG A 8 15.48 1.40 31.53
CA ARG A 8 14.17 0.80 31.33
C ARG A 8 14.19 0.11 29.97
N THR A 9 14.17 -1.20 30.01
CA THR A 9 13.90 -2.05 28.83
C THR A 9 12.47 -1.77 28.37
N LEU A 10 12.30 -1.05 27.26
CA LEU A 10 11.02 -0.98 26.57
C LEU A 10 10.81 -2.31 25.84
N ALA A 11 9.86 -3.08 26.30
CA ALA A 11 9.32 -4.21 25.53
C ALA A 11 8.62 -3.63 24.30
N THR A 12 9.19 -3.85 23.12
CA THR A 12 8.59 -3.51 21.82
C THR A 12 7.45 -4.50 21.56
N ALA A 13 6.21 -4.10 21.80
CA ALA A 13 5.06 -4.84 21.29
C ALA A 13 4.97 -4.56 19.79
N VAL A 14 5.43 -5.51 18.98
CA VAL A 14 5.15 -5.55 17.54
C VAL A 14 3.67 -5.94 17.42
N LEU A 15 2.83 -5.01 17.06
CA LEU A 15 1.44 -5.30 16.69
C LEU A 15 1.45 -5.89 15.28
N ILE A 16 1.35 -7.21 15.19
CA ILE A 16 1.20 -7.92 13.92
C ILE A 16 -0.22 -7.67 13.44
N LEU A 17 -0.36 -6.91 12.36
CA LEU A 17 -1.62 -6.80 11.63
C LEU A 17 -1.88 -8.15 10.94
N ALA A 18 -2.77 -8.95 11.49
CA ALA A 18 -3.33 -10.08 10.77
C ALA A 18 -4.21 -9.52 9.64
N VAL A 19 -3.72 -9.56 8.41
CA VAL A 19 -4.54 -9.33 7.23
C VAL A 19 -5.49 -10.50 7.12
N LEU A 20 -6.76 -10.28 7.43
CA LEU A 20 -7.81 -11.26 7.16
C LEU A 20 -7.87 -11.51 5.65
N PRO A 21 -7.99 -12.74 5.18
CA PRO A 21 -8.19 -13.03 3.78
C PRO A 21 -9.62 -12.64 3.38
N GLY A 22 -9.78 -11.46 2.81
CA GLY A 22 -11.06 -10.98 2.36
C GLY A 22 -10.98 -9.52 1.96
N GLU A 23 -10.94 -9.27 0.68
CA GLU A 23 -10.78 -8.03 -0.05
C GLU A 23 -9.31 -7.54 -0.12
N ALA A 24 -8.77 -7.57 -1.33
CA ALA A 24 -7.53 -6.88 -1.64
C ALA A 24 -7.75 -5.39 -1.35
N GLN A 25 -7.21 -4.91 -0.22
CA GLN A 25 -7.31 -3.51 0.15
C GLN A 25 -6.38 -2.72 -0.76
N ALA A 26 -6.93 -1.71 -1.42
CA ALA A 26 -6.14 -0.77 -2.17
C ALA A 26 -5.19 -0.05 -1.21
N GLN A 27 -3.90 -0.26 -1.38
CA GLN A 27 -2.90 0.53 -0.68
C GLN A 27 -2.62 1.78 -1.50
N LYS A 28 -2.64 2.96 -0.87
CA LYS A 28 -2.20 4.18 -1.54
C LYS A 28 -0.73 4.02 -1.91
N ARG A 29 -0.38 4.39 -3.15
CA ARG A 29 0.99 4.44 -3.64
C ARG A 29 1.26 5.77 -4.31
N VAL A 30 2.48 6.25 -4.20
CA VAL A 30 2.94 7.38 -5.01
C VAL A 30 2.99 6.93 -6.47
N PHE A 31 2.24 7.61 -7.33
CA PHE A 31 2.24 7.35 -8.76
C PHE A 31 2.82 8.49 -9.60
N ALA A 32 2.83 9.70 -9.04
CA ALA A 32 3.42 10.87 -9.69
C ALA A 32 3.96 11.84 -8.63
N ARG A 33 4.93 12.62 -9.03
CA ARG A 33 5.55 13.66 -8.22
C ARG A 33 5.54 14.97 -8.96
N VAL A 34 5.09 16.04 -8.29
CA VAL A 34 5.23 17.39 -8.79
C VAL A 34 6.56 17.94 -8.29
N GLN A 35 7.46 18.24 -9.21
CA GLN A 35 8.76 18.84 -8.92
C GLN A 35 8.74 20.30 -9.32
N PRO A 36 8.59 21.22 -8.38
CA PRO A 36 8.43 22.63 -8.69
C PRO A 36 9.63 23.30 -9.35
N ASP A 37 10.82 22.75 -9.15
CA ASP A 37 12.08 23.25 -9.70
C ASP A 37 12.57 22.49 -10.95
N ALA A 38 11.83 21.49 -11.44
CA ALA A 38 12.13 20.84 -12.71
C ALA A 38 12.19 21.88 -13.84
N ASN A 39 13.27 21.87 -14.65
CA ASN A 39 13.56 22.80 -15.74
C ASN A 39 14.05 24.21 -15.33
N GLY A 40 14.70 24.36 -14.17
CA GLY A 40 15.34 25.63 -13.77
C GLY A 40 14.32 26.70 -13.30
N GLY A 41 13.12 26.28 -12.94
CA GLY A 41 12.15 27.12 -12.23
C GLY A 41 12.68 27.54 -10.86
N GLU A 42 12.19 28.65 -10.33
CA GLU A 42 12.50 29.07 -8.96
C GLU A 42 12.13 27.93 -8.02
N LYS A 43 13.08 27.52 -7.20
CA LYS A 43 12.83 26.59 -6.07
C LYS A 43 11.63 27.16 -5.32
N LEU A 44 10.69 26.32 -4.96
CA LEU A 44 9.73 26.61 -3.92
C LEU A 44 10.55 26.66 -2.64
N ASN A 45 11.14 27.82 -2.37
CA ASN A 45 12.22 27.95 -1.40
C ASN A 45 11.65 27.81 0.01
N PHE A 46 11.59 26.58 0.51
CA PHE A 46 11.60 26.32 1.93
C PHE A 46 13.06 26.42 2.42
N ASP A 47 13.64 27.59 2.40
CA ASP A 47 14.94 27.78 3.04
C ASP A 47 14.74 27.74 4.56
N VAL A 48 14.82 26.50 5.11
CA VAL A 48 14.78 26.27 6.56
C VAL A 48 15.84 27.09 7.32
N ASN A 49 16.87 27.58 6.66
CA ASN A 49 17.88 28.46 7.25
C ASN A 49 17.47 29.93 7.27
N GLN A 50 16.39 30.30 6.58
CA GLN A 50 15.77 31.63 6.70
C GLN A 50 14.49 31.60 7.55
N VAL A 51 14.28 30.54 8.33
CA VAL A 51 13.20 30.43 9.31
C VAL A 51 13.46 31.41 10.47
N THR A 52 13.21 32.64 10.19
CA THR A 52 12.66 33.53 11.22
C THR A 52 11.19 33.16 11.36
N SER A 53 10.54 33.49 12.47
CA SER A 53 9.16 33.23 12.89
C SER A 53 8.02 33.23 11.81
N ASP A 54 8.32 33.22 10.55
CA ASP A 54 7.48 33.54 9.40
C ASP A 54 7.25 32.37 8.45
N ASN A 55 7.63 31.14 8.81
CA ASN A 55 7.41 29.95 8.00
C ASN A 55 5.97 29.49 8.13
N VAL A 56 5.21 29.86 7.16
CA VAL A 56 3.86 29.34 6.97
C VAL A 56 3.95 28.01 6.24
N ALA A 57 3.42 26.96 6.85
CA ALA A 57 3.27 25.67 6.20
C ALA A 57 2.51 25.87 4.87
N PRO A 58 2.95 25.21 3.77
CA PRO A 58 2.23 25.29 2.51
C PRO A 58 0.81 24.81 2.73
N ASN A 59 -0.13 25.49 2.11
CA ASN A 59 -1.52 25.10 2.16
C ASN A 59 -1.88 24.47 0.82
N LEU A 60 -2.37 23.23 0.88
CA LEU A 60 -2.71 22.42 -0.28
C LEU A 60 -4.24 22.29 -0.38
N VAL A 61 -4.78 22.60 -1.55
CA VAL A 61 -6.22 22.55 -1.81
C VAL A 61 -6.47 21.83 -3.14
N VAL A 62 -7.49 20.99 -3.19
CA VAL A 62 -7.96 20.31 -4.40
C VAL A 62 -9.22 21.02 -4.93
N ALA A 63 -9.30 21.26 -6.23
CA ALA A 63 -10.47 21.78 -6.90
C ALA A 63 -11.64 20.78 -6.86
N ALA A 64 -12.87 21.29 -6.92
CA ALA A 64 -14.08 20.47 -6.89
C ALA A 64 -14.18 19.46 -8.04
N ASP A 65 -13.48 19.71 -9.17
CA ASP A 65 -13.42 18.79 -10.31
C ASP A 65 -12.51 17.56 -10.06
N GLY A 66 -11.75 17.57 -8.95
CA GLY A 66 -10.79 16.51 -8.61
C GLY A 66 -9.60 16.36 -9.55
N LYS A 67 -9.39 17.34 -10.44
CA LYS A 67 -8.32 17.25 -11.47
C LYS A 67 -7.13 18.14 -11.19
N ARG A 68 -7.32 19.18 -10.38
CA ARG A 68 -6.31 20.20 -10.11
C ARG A 68 -6.05 20.35 -8.64
N GLY A 69 -4.78 20.47 -8.28
CA GLY A 69 -4.31 20.86 -6.97
C GLY A 69 -3.73 22.27 -7.01
N PHE A 70 -3.87 22.99 -5.89
CA PHE A 70 -3.35 24.34 -5.70
C PHE A 70 -2.54 24.36 -4.42
N VAL A 71 -1.33 24.89 -4.48
CA VAL A 71 -0.49 25.04 -3.31
C VAL A 71 -0.03 26.49 -3.19
N SER A 72 -0.21 27.07 -2.00
CA SER A 72 0.26 28.41 -1.66
C SER A 72 1.54 28.33 -0.85
N TYR A 73 2.50 29.19 -1.17
CA TYR A 73 3.79 29.29 -0.50
C TYR A 73 4.09 30.70 -0.10
N GLY A 74 4.36 30.92 1.18
CA GLY A 74 4.73 32.20 1.71
C GLY A 74 5.96 32.85 1.05
N GLY A 75 6.92 32.06 0.60
CA GLY A 75 8.17 32.58 0.05
C GLY A 75 8.22 32.83 -1.46
N SER A 76 7.25 32.32 -2.23
CA SER A 76 7.33 32.32 -3.69
C SER A 76 6.63 33.50 -4.39
N GLY A 77 5.79 34.25 -3.67
CA GLY A 77 4.94 35.29 -4.26
C GLY A 77 3.95 34.75 -5.30
N ALA A 78 3.64 33.46 -5.25
CA ALA A 78 2.76 32.78 -6.21
C ALA A 78 1.96 31.65 -5.55
N VAL A 79 0.85 31.30 -6.19
CA VAL A 79 0.14 30.04 -5.96
C VAL A 79 0.38 29.16 -7.16
N MET A 80 0.82 27.94 -6.94
CA MET A 80 1.05 26.98 -8.02
C MET A 80 -0.18 26.11 -8.21
N ALA A 81 -0.62 25.96 -9.46
CA ALA A 81 -1.64 25.02 -9.90
C ALA A 81 -0.98 23.85 -10.62
N PHE A 82 -1.40 22.62 -10.34
CA PHE A 82 -0.86 21.41 -10.93
C PHE A 82 -1.95 20.38 -11.22
N SER A 83 -1.67 19.48 -12.15
CA SER A 83 -2.53 18.35 -12.49
C SER A 83 -2.42 17.25 -11.44
N LEU A 84 -3.53 16.83 -10.86
CA LEU A 84 -3.59 15.67 -9.97
C LEU A 84 -3.46 14.33 -10.71
N LEU A 85 -3.61 14.33 -12.03
CA LEU A 85 -3.53 13.10 -12.83
C LEU A 85 -2.11 12.82 -13.35
N THR A 86 -1.33 13.89 -13.62
CA THR A 86 -0.02 13.75 -14.27
C THR A 86 1.13 14.33 -13.45
N GLY A 87 0.85 15.12 -12.41
CA GLY A 87 1.87 15.88 -11.69
C GLY A 87 2.41 17.11 -12.45
N GLU A 88 1.87 17.42 -13.64
CA GLU A 88 2.32 18.56 -14.44
C GLU A 88 1.92 19.89 -13.81
N ILE A 89 2.84 20.85 -13.77
CA ILE A 89 2.55 22.21 -13.35
C ILE A 89 1.75 22.92 -14.45
N LEU A 90 0.51 23.29 -14.13
CA LEU A 90 -0.42 23.95 -15.05
C LEU A 90 -0.23 25.46 -15.08
N ALA A 91 0.01 26.07 -13.92
CA ALA A 91 0.19 27.52 -13.82
C ALA A 91 0.98 27.91 -12.55
N ARG A 92 1.66 29.04 -12.64
CA ARG A 92 2.24 29.79 -11.52
C ARG A 92 1.54 31.13 -11.40
N ILE A 93 0.57 31.24 -10.53
CA ILE A 93 -0.32 32.38 -10.37
C ILE A 93 0.38 33.40 -9.46
N LYS A 94 0.96 34.43 -10.09
CA LYS A 94 1.71 35.49 -9.36
C LYS A 94 0.75 36.34 -8.53
N THR A 95 1.05 36.45 -7.23
CA THR A 95 0.29 37.24 -6.26
C THR A 95 1.06 38.48 -5.79
N GLY A 96 2.39 38.46 -5.88
CA GLY A 96 3.25 39.58 -5.55
C GLY A 96 3.51 39.78 -4.07
N GLY A 97 2.92 38.98 -3.17
CA GLY A 97 3.16 38.98 -1.74
C GLY A 97 3.56 37.60 -1.25
N ALA A 98 3.45 37.33 0.04
CA ALA A 98 3.62 36.02 0.64
C ALA A 98 2.25 35.29 0.80
N PRO A 99 1.74 34.62 -0.24
CA PRO A 99 0.46 33.92 -0.16
C PRO A 99 0.61 32.74 0.80
N ALA A 100 -0.12 32.80 1.91
CA ALA A 100 0.03 31.82 2.97
C ALA A 100 -1.19 30.92 3.08
N PHE A 101 -2.23 31.38 3.75
CA PHE A 101 -3.40 30.57 4.01
C PHE A 101 -4.39 30.64 2.87
N ALA A 102 -4.68 29.48 2.30
CA ALA A 102 -5.60 29.29 1.20
C ALA A 102 -6.86 28.57 1.68
N THR A 103 -8.02 29.18 1.44
CA THR A 103 -9.32 28.62 1.82
C THR A 103 -10.18 28.44 0.57
N PRO A 104 -10.63 27.21 0.27
CA PRO A 104 -11.59 27.00 -0.79
C PRO A 104 -12.92 27.66 -0.42
N LEU A 105 -13.48 28.41 -1.37
CA LEU A 105 -14.79 29.03 -1.21
C LEU A 105 -15.91 28.00 -1.49
N PRO A 106 -17.12 28.22 -0.97
CA PRO A 106 -18.26 27.36 -1.24
C PRO A 106 -18.43 27.06 -2.74
N GLY A 107 -18.63 25.77 -3.06
CA GLY A 107 -18.66 25.28 -4.43
C GLY A 107 -17.30 24.83 -4.99
N GLY A 108 -16.18 25.09 -4.29
CA GLY A 108 -14.85 24.56 -4.64
C GLY A 108 -14.27 24.98 -6.00
N ARG A 109 -14.77 26.11 -6.55
CA ARG A 109 -14.33 26.66 -7.85
C ARG A 109 -13.50 27.94 -7.72
N ALA A 110 -13.42 28.47 -6.52
CA ALA A 110 -12.58 29.62 -6.22
C ALA A 110 -11.84 29.43 -4.91
N LEU A 111 -10.65 30.02 -4.83
CA LEU A 111 -9.75 29.95 -3.68
C LEU A 111 -9.45 31.37 -3.21
N ALA A 112 -9.69 31.62 -1.93
CA ALA A 112 -9.27 32.86 -1.30
C ALA A 112 -7.94 32.65 -0.58
N VAL A 113 -6.94 33.48 -0.86
CA VAL A 113 -5.59 33.38 -0.31
C VAL A 113 -5.20 34.67 0.38
N VAL A 114 -4.77 34.58 1.63
CA VAL A 114 -4.28 35.75 2.39
C VAL A 114 -2.79 35.91 2.13
N SER A 115 -2.39 37.15 1.81
CA SER A 115 -0.98 37.54 1.79
C SER A 115 -0.58 38.02 3.18
N VAL A 116 0.37 37.39 3.80
CA VAL A 116 0.80 37.71 5.17
C VAL A 116 1.97 38.69 5.22
N LEU A 117 2.79 38.73 4.19
CA LEU A 117 3.96 39.61 4.10
C LEU A 117 4.18 40.10 2.68
N GLU A 118 4.56 41.38 2.55
CA GLU A 118 5.16 41.91 1.33
C GLU A 118 6.43 42.69 1.73
N ASN A 119 7.58 42.26 1.18
CA ASN A 119 8.87 42.86 1.50
C ASN A 119 9.18 42.90 3.02
N LYS A 120 8.85 41.84 3.76
CA LYS A 120 9.00 41.71 5.22
C LYS A 120 8.12 42.64 6.06
N VAL A 121 7.10 43.20 5.47
CA VAL A 121 6.08 44.01 6.15
C VAL A 121 4.76 43.28 6.10
N PRO A 122 3.95 43.28 7.19
CA PRO A 122 2.59 42.71 7.15
C PRO A 122 1.79 43.24 5.97
N ASP A 123 1.22 42.39 5.16
CA ASP A 123 0.42 42.71 3.97
C ASP A 123 -1.04 42.98 4.36
N ASN A 124 -1.80 43.49 3.43
CA ASN A 124 -3.22 43.81 3.60
C ASN A 124 -4.09 43.34 2.40
N LYS A 125 -3.60 42.29 1.70
CA LYS A 125 -4.22 41.76 0.47
C LYS A 125 -4.83 40.38 0.65
N VAL A 126 -5.96 40.18 0.02
CA VAL A 126 -6.58 38.89 -0.22
C VAL A 126 -6.68 38.67 -1.71
N PHE A 127 -6.14 37.54 -2.17
CA PHE A 127 -6.20 37.12 -3.57
C PHE A 127 -7.36 36.17 -3.77
N LEU A 128 -8.13 36.37 -4.79
CA LEU A 128 -9.17 35.46 -5.23
C LEU A 128 -8.71 34.79 -6.53
N ILE A 129 -8.57 33.47 -6.47
CA ILE A 129 -8.10 32.63 -7.58
C ILE A 129 -9.27 31.85 -8.16
N ASP A 130 -9.42 31.90 -9.48
CA ASP A 130 -10.30 31.01 -10.22
C ASP A 130 -9.63 29.66 -10.39
N MET A 131 -10.20 28.64 -9.76
CA MET A 131 -9.62 27.28 -9.76
C MET A 131 -9.90 26.55 -11.09
N ASP A 132 -10.94 26.93 -11.82
CA ASP A 132 -11.26 26.33 -13.12
C ASP A 132 -10.33 26.88 -14.22
N ALA A 133 -10.03 28.16 -14.19
CA ALA A 133 -9.12 28.80 -15.12
C ALA A 133 -7.64 28.70 -14.71
N SER A 134 -7.37 28.41 -13.42
CA SER A 134 -6.03 28.47 -12.81
C SER A 134 -5.39 29.86 -12.94
N GLU A 135 -6.15 30.89 -12.67
CA GLU A 135 -5.77 32.31 -12.83
C GLU A 135 -6.15 33.17 -11.63
N LEU A 136 -5.43 34.27 -11.44
CA LEU A 136 -5.79 35.31 -10.49
C LEU A 136 -7.03 36.05 -10.98
N ARG A 137 -8.15 35.91 -10.25
CA ARG A 137 -9.42 36.55 -10.57
C ARG A 137 -9.47 37.99 -10.06
N SER A 138 -9.04 38.21 -8.81
CA SER A 138 -9.12 39.54 -8.17
C SER A 138 -8.10 39.67 -7.05
N THR A 139 -7.70 40.90 -6.77
CA THR A 139 -6.93 41.27 -5.57
C THR A 139 -7.72 42.30 -4.80
N PHE A 140 -8.06 41.96 -3.55
CA PHE A 140 -8.74 42.85 -2.63
C PHE A 140 -7.73 43.45 -1.66
N THR A 141 -7.77 44.77 -1.49
CA THR A 141 -6.85 45.45 -0.58
C THR A 141 -7.66 46.13 0.54
N PHE A 142 -7.28 45.90 1.78
CA PHE A 142 -7.94 46.44 2.96
C PHE A 142 -7.03 47.47 3.63
N PRO A 143 -7.27 48.77 3.41
CA PRO A 143 -6.48 49.81 4.03
C PRO A 143 -6.40 49.64 5.55
N ASP A 144 -5.20 49.88 6.11
CA ASP A 144 -4.91 49.77 7.55
C ASP A 144 -4.97 48.34 8.14
N ALA A 145 -5.35 47.31 7.38
CA ALA A 145 -5.21 45.94 7.84
C ALA A 145 -3.74 45.53 7.86
N LYS A 146 -3.41 44.62 8.77
CA LYS A 146 -2.08 44.00 8.85
C LYS A 146 -2.26 42.49 9.00
N PHE A 147 -2.23 41.81 7.88
CA PHE A 147 -2.30 40.36 7.89
C PHE A 147 -0.95 39.79 8.33
N GLY A 148 -0.99 38.87 9.23
CA GLY A 148 0.18 38.18 9.76
C GLY A 148 -0.08 36.69 9.86
N PHE A 149 0.86 36.01 10.50
CA PHE A 149 0.77 34.58 10.73
C PHE A 149 -0.51 34.23 11.50
N GLY A 150 -1.35 33.35 10.93
CA GLY A 150 -2.65 33.01 11.47
C GLY A 150 -3.84 33.79 10.89
N SER A 151 -3.60 34.81 10.08
CA SER A 151 -4.68 35.47 9.34
C SER A 151 -5.27 34.55 8.29
N ILE A 152 -6.58 34.37 8.30
CA ILE A 152 -7.30 33.46 7.40
C ILE A 152 -8.56 34.09 6.85
N VAL A 153 -8.97 33.67 5.65
CA VAL A 153 -10.32 33.96 5.12
C VAL A 153 -11.25 32.81 5.43
N SER A 154 -12.48 33.16 5.82
CA SER A 154 -13.62 32.24 5.83
C SER A 154 -14.78 32.85 5.09
N ALA A 155 -15.64 32.04 4.47
CA ALA A 155 -16.78 32.54 3.70
C ALA A 155 -18.12 32.20 4.36
N SER A 156 -19.12 33.00 4.05
CA SER A 156 -20.52 32.66 4.34
C SER A 156 -20.91 31.40 3.56
N PRO A 157 -21.87 30.59 4.03
CA PRO A 157 -22.29 29.38 3.36
C PRO A 157 -22.78 29.56 1.91
N ASP A 158 -23.35 30.72 1.61
CA ASP A 158 -23.79 31.09 0.27
C ASP A 158 -22.66 31.61 -0.65
N GLY A 159 -21.43 31.73 -0.12
CA GLY A 159 -20.27 32.15 -0.90
C GLY A 159 -20.29 33.63 -1.32
N THR A 160 -21.12 34.48 -0.71
CA THR A 160 -21.23 35.91 -1.08
C THR A 160 -20.38 36.84 -0.20
N ILE A 161 -20.17 36.49 1.06
CA ILE A 161 -19.45 37.27 2.06
C ILE A 161 -18.18 36.58 2.48
N GLY A 162 -17.08 37.31 2.54
CA GLY A 162 -15.83 36.89 3.14
C GLY A 162 -15.61 37.56 4.51
N TYR A 163 -14.93 36.83 5.40
CA TYR A 163 -14.45 37.32 6.68
C TYR A 163 -12.95 37.02 6.76
N VAL A 164 -12.15 38.07 7.00
CA VAL A 164 -10.70 37.89 7.14
C VAL A 164 -10.24 38.41 8.50
N SER A 165 -9.42 37.60 9.20
CA SER A 165 -8.78 38.01 10.45
C SER A 165 -7.53 38.82 10.15
N SER A 166 -7.40 40.01 10.83
CA SER A 166 -6.20 40.85 10.78
C SER A 166 -5.49 40.76 12.11
N THR A 167 -4.53 39.85 12.23
CA THR A 167 -3.81 39.56 13.48
C THR A 167 -3.03 40.77 13.97
N GLY A 168 -2.45 41.56 13.07
CA GLY A 168 -1.65 42.74 13.43
C GLY A 168 -2.47 43.97 13.82
N THR A 169 -3.78 44.03 13.55
CA THR A 169 -4.66 45.14 13.95
C THR A 169 -5.73 44.75 14.95
N GLY A 170 -5.87 43.47 15.27
CA GLY A 170 -6.86 42.95 16.20
C GLY A 170 -8.31 43.07 15.69
N GLU A 171 -8.52 42.83 14.41
CA GLU A 171 -9.80 43.02 13.72
C GLU A 171 -10.23 41.81 12.92
N VAL A 172 -11.55 41.67 12.73
CA VAL A 172 -12.15 40.83 11.69
C VAL A 172 -12.84 41.73 10.70
N ILE A 173 -12.50 41.61 9.43
CA ILE A 173 -13.04 42.43 8.33
C ILE A 173 -14.08 41.60 7.58
N LYS A 174 -15.30 42.12 7.45
CA LYS A 174 -16.37 41.58 6.63
C LYS A 174 -16.34 42.25 5.27
N PHE A 175 -16.38 41.51 4.18
CA PHE A 175 -16.29 42.03 2.83
C PHE A 175 -17.09 41.22 1.81
N SER A 176 -17.44 41.83 0.70
CA SER A 176 -18.08 41.18 -0.42
C SER A 176 -17.06 40.38 -1.24
N LEU A 177 -17.33 39.11 -1.47
CA LEU A 177 -16.49 38.24 -2.33
C LEU A 177 -16.63 38.56 -3.82
N ALA A 178 -17.65 39.32 -4.23
CA ALA A 178 -17.86 39.70 -5.62
C ALA A 178 -16.88 40.78 -6.09
N ASP A 179 -16.64 41.80 -5.26
CA ASP A 179 -15.88 42.98 -5.62
C ASP A 179 -14.89 43.47 -4.54
N GLY A 180 -14.79 42.79 -3.40
CA GLY A 180 -13.90 43.15 -2.29
C GLY A 180 -14.35 44.34 -1.45
N ALA A 181 -15.57 44.84 -1.67
CA ALA A 181 -16.10 45.97 -0.89
C ALA A 181 -16.16 45.62 0.59
N GLU A 182 -15.57 46.46 1.43
CA GLU A 182 -15.64 46.32 2.89
C GLU A 182 -17.05 46.60 3.37
N LEU A 183 -17.62 45.67 4.13
CA LEU A 183 -18.99 45.77 4.68
C LEU A 183 -18.99 46.06 6.18
N GLY A 184 -17.85 46.03 6.84
CA GLY A 184 -17.68 46.36 8.23
C GLY A 184 -16.50 45.68 8.90
N ARG A 185 -16.23 46.10 10.16
CA ARG A 185 -15.16 45.56 10.99
C ARG A 185 -15.63 45.31 12.41
N PHE A 186 -15.24 44.13 12.95
CA PHE A 186 -15.27 43.91 14.39
C PHE A 186 -13.86 44.18 14.95
N LYS A 187 -13.77 45.01 16.00
CA LYS A 187 -12.51 45.49 16.57
C LYS A 187 -12.37 45.10 18.04
N GLY A 188 -11.12 45.16 18.54
CA GLY A 188 -10.81 45.00 19.95
C GLY A 188 -10.38 43.58 20.35
N MET A 189 -10.03 42.75 19.39
CA MET A 189 -9.31 41.49 19.59
C MET A 189 -7.81 41.78 19.73
N GLN A 190 -7.05 40.81 20.29
CA GLN A 190 -5.59 40.98 20.44
C GLN A 190 -4.81 40.16 19.42
N GLY A 191 -5.29 38.96 19.11
CA GLY A 191 -4.65 38.07 18.15
C GLY A 191 -5.66 37.19 17.41
N PRO A 192 -6.59 37.81 16.61
CA PRO A 192 -7.60 37.05 15.88
C PRO A 192 -6.91 36.14 14.84
N ALA A 193 -7.23 34.86 14.87
CA ALA A 193 -6.66 33.85 13.98
C ALA A 193 -7.77 33.09 13.25
N GLN A 194 -8.05 31.87 13.66
CA GLN A 194 -9.00 30.97 12.97
C GLN A 194 -10.44 31.51 13.01
N ILE A 195 -11.11 31.44 11.88
CA ILE A 195 -12.53 31.83 11.72
C ILE A 195 -13.36 30.61 11.28
N THR A 196 -14.47 30.38 11.96
CA THR A 196 -15.52 29.44 11.57
C THR A 196 -16.83 30.17 11.43
N VAL A 197 -17.56 30.01 10.34
CA VAL A 197 -18.90 30.55 10.12
C VAL A 197 -19.90 29.42 10.36
N THR A 198 -20.98 29.72 11.08
CA THR A 198 -22.05 28.74 11.31
C THR A 198 -22.75 28.35 10.01
N PRO A 199 -23.30 27.11 9.88
CA PRO A 199 -23.98 26.67 8.65
C PRO A 199 -25.17 27.55 8.22
N ASP A 200 -25.80 28.22 9.16
CA ASP A 200 -26.88 29.21 8.89
C ASP A 200 -26.35 30.61 8.51
N GLY A 201 -25.01 30.79 8.56
CA GLY A 201 -24.37 32.07 8.28
C GLY A 201 -24.62 33.18 9.34
N ALA A 202 -25.26 32.90 10.47
CA ALA A 202 -25.69 33.90 11.44
C ALA A 202 -24.62 34.24 12.48
N THR A 203 -23.64 33.41 12.70
CA THR A 203 -22.60 33.62 13.72
C THR A 203 -21.20 33.29 13.15
N ILE A 204 -20.24 34.14 13.55
CA ILE A 204 -18.83 33.94 13.26
C ILE A 204 -18.13 33.61 14.58
N LEU A 205 -17.41 32.48 14.62
CA LEU A 205 -16.57 32.12 15.74
C LEU A 205 -15.12 32.49 15.37
N VAL A 206 -14.48 33.26 16.23
CA VAL A 206 -13.09 33.71 15.99
C VAL A 206 -12.23 33.38 17.20
N VAL A 207 -11.14 32.68 16.97
CA VAL A 207 -10.14 32.39 17.99
C VAL A 207 -9.25 33.61 18.18
N ASP A 208 -9.19 34.12 19.39
CA ASP A 208 -8.21 35.14 19.80
C ASP A 208 -7.09 34.45 20.58
N THR A 209 -5.96 34.25 19.91
CA THR A 209 -4.84 33.45 20.44
C THR A 209 -4.08 34.14 21.58
N LEU A 210 -4.19 35.47 21.69
CA LEU A 210 -3.52 36.24 22.75
C LEU A 210 -4.36 36.40 24.01
N THR A 211 -5.71 36.35 23.88
CA THR A 211 -6.60 36.32 25.03
C THR A 211 -7.07 34.93 25.42
N GLU A 212 -6.73 33.93 24.61
CA GLU A 212 -7.10 32.51 24.81
C GLU A 212 -8.63 32.30 24.87
N GLU A 213 -9.33 33.02 23.97
CA GLU A 213 -10.80 33.05 23.90
C GLU A 213 -11.28 32.65 22.50
N VAL A 214 -12.52 32.14 22.44
CA VAL A 214 -13.27 32.09 21.19
C VAL A 214 -14.41 33.10 21.30
N LEU A 215 -14.42 34.11 20.43
CA LEU A 215 -15.46 35.10 20.36
C LEU A 215 -16.56 34.66 19.39
N PHE A 216 -17.80 34.74 19.83
CA PHE A 216 -19.00 34.54 19.02
C PHE A 216 -19.51 35.90 18.60
N ILE A 217 -19.49 36.16 17.29
CA ILE A 217 -19.82 37.47 16.71
C ILE A 217 -21.05 37.32 15.82
N ASP A 218 -22.04 38.19 15.96
CA ASP A 218 -23.17 38.27 15.05
C ASP A 218 -22.70 38.65 13.64
N ALA A 219 -22.97 37.78 12.66
CA ALA A 219 -22.49 37.98 11.30
C ALA A 219 -23.15 39.14 10.55
N ALA A 220 -24.37 39.54 10.95
CA ALA A 220 -25.10 40.62 10.31
C ALA A 220 -24.56 42.00 10.72
N ASN A 221 -24.44 42.25 12.03
CA ASN A 221 -24.14 43.60 12.59
C ASN A 221 -22.73 43.67 13.23
N LEU A 222 -21.96 42.59 13.24
CA LEU A 222 -20.61 42.51 13.81
C LEU A 222 -20.57 42.91 15.30
N THR A 223 -21.54 42.43 16.09
CA THR A 223 -21.56 42.61 17.54
C THR A 223 -21.21 41.31 18.25
N LYS A 224 -20.53 41.43 19.38
CA LYS A 224 -20.19 40.28 20.20
C LYS A 224 -21.45 39.67 20.84
N LYS A 225 -21.69 38.37 20.62
CA LYS A 225 -22.81 37.61 21.20
C LYS A 225 -22.36 36.90 22.49
N ALA A 226 -21.24 36.25 22.44
CA ALA A 226 -20.74 35.42 23.52
C ALA A 226 -19.20 35.30 23.49
N THR A 227 -18.65 34.70 24.55
CA THR A 227 -17.23 34.35 24.63
C THR A 227 -17.09 32.99 25.29
N LEU A 228 -16.38 32.08 24.66
CA LEU A 228 -15.95 30.83 25.27
C LEU A 228 -14.53 31.04 25.81
N LYS A 229 -14.35 30.74 27.09
CA LYS A 229 -13.06 30.72 27.78
C LYS A 229 -12.82 29.34 28.35
N GLY A 230 -11.59 28.89 28.33
CA GLY A 230 -11.21 27.71 29.08
C GLY A 230 -11.53 27.86 30.56
N LYS A 231 -11.95 26.78 31.22
CA LYS A 231 -12.31 26.79 32.65
C LYS A 231 -11.16 27.17 33.58
N ASP A 232 -9.93 26.93 33.12
CA ASP A 232 -8.69 27.13 33.87
C ASP A 232 -7.68 27.88 33.00
N SER A 233 -6.71 28.58 33.61
CA SER A 233 -5.59 29.28 32.96
C SER A 233 -4.63 28.34 32.23
N THR A 234 -4.94 27.05 32.11
CA THR A 234 -4.14 26.03 31.43
C THR A 234 -4.65 25.73 30.01
N VAL A 235 -5.78 26.29 29.59
CA VAL A 235 -6.38 26.04 28.28
C VAL A 235 -5.94 27.11 27.31
N ASN A 236 -4.94 26.84 26.50
CA ASN A 236 -4.42 27.75 25.48
C ASN A 236 -4.87 27.37 24.09
N PHE A 237 -5.41 28.33 23.34
CA PHE A 237 -5.72 28.18 21.93
C PHE A 237 -4.59 28.74 21.09
N THR A 238 -4.12 27.96 20.13
CA THR A 238 -3.09 28.37 19.19
C THR A 238 -3.71 28.73 17.84
N ILE A 239 -2.92 29.25 16.94
CA ILE A 239 -3.32 29.52 15.55
C ILE A 239 -3.78 28.27 14.78
N PHE A 240 -3.50 27.06 15.27
CA PHE A 240 -3.90 25.78 14.66
C PHE A 240 -5.24 25.27 15.20
N ASN A 241 -5.73 25.80 16.32
CA ASN A 241 -6.98 25.34 16.92
C ASN A 241 -8.17 26.04 16.26
N LYS A 242 -8.87 25.34 15.40
CA LYS A 242 -10.08 25.81 14.74
C LYS A 242 -11.31 25.20 15.42
N PRO A 243 -12.32 26.01 15.78
CA PRO A 243 -13.61 25.47 16.19
C PRO A 243 -14.25 24.69 15.05
N VAL A 244 -14.69 23.46 15.32
CA VAL A 244 -15.37 22.61 14.33
C VAL A 244 -16.77 22.30 14.82
N LEU A 245 -17.76 22.66 14.02
CA LEU A 245 -19.18 22.57 14.39
C LEU A 245 -19.75 21.19 14.03
N SER A 246 -20.81 20.79 14.70
CA SER A 246 -21.70 19.71 14.29
C SER A 246 -22.38 20.05 12.96
N PRO A 247 -22.89 19.05 12.21
CA PRO A 247 -23.53 19.30 10.91
C PRO A 247 -24.69 20.27 10.96
N ASP A 248 -25.45 20.27 12.06
CA ASP A 248 -26.56 21.20 12.28
C ASP A 248 -26.13 22.58 12.81
N GLY A 249 -24.84 22.71 13.16
CA GLY A 249 -24.27 23.95 13.69
C GLY A 249 -24.68 24.28 15.12
N SER A 250 -25.43 23.43 15.82
CA SER A 250 -25.94 23.74 17.16
C SER A 250 -24.86 23.60 18.23
N THR A 251 -23.91 22.76 18.04
CA THR A 251 -22.76 22.53 18.92
C THR A 251 -21.45 22.54 18.15
N GLY A 252 -20.34 22.51 18.86
CA GLY A 252 -19.04 22.41 18.27
C GLY A 252 -17.98 21.99 19.29
N ILE A 253 -16.81 21.63 18.76
CA ILE A 253 -15.65 21.36 19.60
C ILE A 253 -14.49 22.28 19.26
N ILE A 254 -13.60 22.47 20.23
CA ILE A 254 -12.30 23.07 20.03
C ILE A 254 -11.27 22.33 20.90
N ALA A 255 -10.15 21.96 20.29
CA ALA A 255 -9.04 21.32 21.00
C ALA A 255 -8.16 22.36 21.69
N ALA A 256 -7.65 22.02 22.87
CA ALA A 256 -6.72 22.83 23.64
C ALA A 256 -5.38 22.08 23.80
N ARG A 257 -4.38 22.49 23.00
CA ARG A 257 -3.11 21.77 22.82
C ARG A 257 -2.34 21.58 24.12
N THR A 258 -2.27 22.60 24.95
CA THR A 258 -1.46 22.55 26.19
C THR A 258 -2.12 21.79 27.34
N ALA A 259 -3.42 21.57 27.24
CA ALA A 259 -4.20 20.90 28.27
C ALA A 259 -4.58 19.45 27.91
N ASP A 260 -4.17 18.96 26.74
CA ASP A 260 -4.54 17.63 26.21
C ASP A 260 -6.06 17.38 26.28
N THR A 261 -6.83 18.43 25.96
CA THR A 261 -8.27 18.47 26.22
C THR A 261 -9.04 19.01 25.02
N VAL A 262 -10.25 18.53 24.83
CA VAL A 262 -11.22 19.11 23.92
C VAL A 262 -12.41 19.67 24.70
N LEU A 263 -12.86 20.85 24.32
CA LEU A 263 -14.04 21.49 24.85
C LEU A 263 -15.20 21.32 23.89
N HIS A 264 -16.32 20.78 24.36
CA HIS A 264 -17.59 20.71 23.63
C HIS A 264 -18.46 21.89 24.07
N PHE A 265 -18.95 22.68 23.16
CA PHE A 265 -19.65 23.91 23.44
C PHE A 265 -20.95 24.08 22.64
N ARG A 266 -21.88 24.87 23.17
CA ARG A 266 -23.07 25.28 22.46
C ARG A 266 -22.79 26.53 21.63
N THR A 267 -23.22 26.51 20.36
CA THR A 267 -22.93 27.63 19.42
C THR A 267 -23.71 28.90 19.69
N SER A 268 -24.88 28.80 20.31
CA SER A 268 -25.75 29.97 20.56
C SER A 268 -25.21 30.93 21.61
N ASP A 269 -24.49 30.44 22.61
CA ASP A 269 -24.08 31.22 23.80
C ASP A 269 -22.63 30.91 24.27
N GLY A 270 -21.96 29.97 23.66
CA GLY A 270 -20.59 29.60 24.01
C GLY A 270 -20.49 28.81 25.32
N GLU A 271 -21.61 28.29 25.85
CA GLU A 271 -21.57 27.44 27.05
C GLU A 271 -20.81 26.15 26.82
N ILE A 272 -19.87 25.81 27.70
CA ILE A 272 -19.19 24.56 27.68
C ILE A 272 -20.14 23.49 28.20
N LEU A 273 -20.51 22.56 27.31
CA LEU A 273 -21.42 21.45 27.60
C LEU A 273 -20.69 20.28 28.24
N ASP A 274 -19.49 19.96 27.71
CA ASP A 274 -18.70 18.86 28.18
C ASP A 274 -17.19 19.08 27.91
N THR A 275 -16.35 18.28 28.50
CA THR A 275 -14.90 18.35 28.34
C THR A 275 -14.33 16.93 28.40
N ALA A 276 -13.45 16.57 27.45
CA ALA A 276 -12.77 15.29 27.45
C ALA A 276 -11.26 15.45 27.39
N THR A 277 -10.54 14.61 28.11
CA THR A 277 -9.10 14.45 27.93
C THR A 277 -8.86 13.50 26.75
N ILE A 278 -7.98 13.89 25.86
CA ILE A 278 -7.66 13.17 24.64
C ILE A 278 -6.15 12.95 24.53
N GLY A 279 -5.68 12.47 23.40
CA GLY A 279 -4.23 12.25 23.17
C GLY A 279 -3.40 13.51 23.33
N THR A 280 -2.10 13.33 23.44
CA THR A 280 -1.12 14.38 23.74
C THR A 280 -1.07 15.46 22.65
N ALA A 281 -1.03 16.71 23.06
CA ALA A 281 -0.86 17.89 22.21
C ALA A 281 -1.82 17.93 20.99
N PRO A 282 -3.13 17.93 21.19
CA PRO A 282 -4.09 17.93 20.10
C PRO A 282 -3.91 19.17 19.20
N GLY A 283 -3.81 18.91 17.92
CA GLY A 283 -3.54 19.92 16.89
C GLY A 283 -4.75 20.16 16.00
N PHE A 284 -4.74 19.52 14.85
CA PHE A 284 -5.77 19.72 13.83
C PHE A 284 -7.07 18.99 14.18
N THR A 285 -8.16 19.70 14.03
CA THR A 285 -9.52 19.19 14.27
C THR A 285 -10.37 19.36 13.03
N THR A 286 -11.15 18.35 12.66
CA THR A 286 -12.08 18.40 11.54
C THR A 286 -13.28 17.49 11.77
N LEU A 287 -14.26 17.53 10.86
CA LEU A 287 -15.44 16.66 10.85
C LEU A 287 -15.24 15.56 9.80
N THR A 288 -15.66 14.32 10.11
CA THR A 288 -15.72 13.27 9.10
C THR A 288 -16.73 13.60 8.00
N PRO A 289 -16.54 13.16 6.73
CA PRO A 289 -17.46 13.48 5.64
C PRO A 289 -18.92 13.09 5.88
N ASP A 290 -19.18 12.02 6.62
CA ASP A 290 -20.53 11.59 7.01
C ASP A 290 -21.14 12.42 8.18
N GLY A 291 -20.36 13.33 8.75
CA GLY A 291 -20.78 14.20 9.85
C GLY A 291 -20.95 13.53 11.20
N LYS A 292 -20.61 12.25 11.33
CA LYS A 292 -20.87 11.48 12.58
C LYS A 292 -19.82 11.66 13.66
N HIS A 293 -18.59 12.05 13.27
CA HIS A 293 -17.50 12.19 14.24
C HIS A 293 -16.71 13.47 14.00
N TRP A 294 -16.30 14.10 15.08
CA TRP A 294 -15.15 14.99 15.06
C TRP A 294 -13.88 14.16 15.14
N ALA A 295 -12.91 14.48 14.32
CA ALA A 295 -11.60 13.84 14.29
C ALA A 295 -10.54 14.83 14.74
N ILE A 296 -9.70 14.43 15.68
CA ILE A 296 -8.67 15.27 16.29
C ILE A 296 -7.34 14.54 16.14
N LEU A 297 -6.40 15.19 15.48
CA LEU A 297 -5.05 14.67 15.32
C LEU A 297 -4.21 15.12 16.52
N ASN A 298 -3.69 14.15 17.26
CA ASN A 298 -2.79 14.36 18.39
C ASN A 298 -1.35 14.00 17.96
N ASP A 299 -0.34 14.37 18.74
CA ASP A 299 1.05 14.05 18.38
C ASP A 299 1.31 12.53 18.21
N LEU A 300 0.55 11.66 18.89
CA LEU A 300 0.77 10.22 18.88
C LEU A 300 -0.49 9.39 18.55
N SER A 301 -1.64 10.03 18.33
CA SER A 301 -2.90 9.32 18.10
C SER A 301 -3.88 10.12 17.28
N LEU A 302 -4.91 9.45 16.78
CA LEU A 302 -6.11 10.03 16.18
C LEU A 302 -7.29 9.77 17.12
N THR A 303 -7.92 10.84 17.59
CA THR A 303 -9.13 10.73 18.43
C THR A 303 -10.38 11.00 17.60
N LEU A 304 -11.37 10.12 17.70
CA LEU A 304 -12.73 10.32 17.16
C LEU A 304 -13.70 10.57 18.30
N ILE A 305 -14.58 11.55 18.13
CA ILE A 305 -15.64 11.88 19.10
C ILE A 305 -16.96 11.98 18.35
N GLY A 306 -18.00 11.29 18.83
CA GLY A 306 -19.33 11.31 18.23
C GLY A 306 -19.98 12.69 18.28
N THR A 307 -20.57 13.14 17.15
CA THR A 307 -21.26 14.44 17.08
C THR A 307 -22.61 14.43 17.78
N GLU A 308 -23.27 13.29 17.87
CA GLU A 308 -24.53 13.11 18.58
C GLU A 308 -24.32 12.73 20.06
N ASP A 309 -23.26 11.97 20.35
CA ASP A 309 -22.89 11.57 21.72
C ASP A 309 -21.40 11.86 21.95
N PHE A 310 -21.11 12.95 22.64
CA PHE A 310 -19.75 13.35 22.97
C PHE A 310 -18.97 12.30 23.81
N LYS A 311 -19.68 11.33 24.43
CA LYS A 311 -19.08 10.24 25.18
C LYS A 311 -18.66 9.05 24.30
N ASP A 312 -19.12 9.00 23.05
CA ASP A 312 -18.58 8.06 22.05
C ASP A 312 -17.19 8.56 21.61
N LEU A 313 -16.21 8.28 22.46
CA LEU A 313 -14.82 8.68 22.27
C LEU A 313 -13.97 7.44 21.99
N LYS A 314 -13.28 7.46 20.84
CA LYS A 314 -12.31 6.42 20.44
C LYS A 314 -10.96 7.08 20.23
N ASP A 315 -9.97 6.66 20.99
CA ASP A 315 -8.59 7.06 20.76
C ASP A 315 -7.88 5.93 20.00
N LEU A 316 -7.58 6.20 18.73
CA LEU A 316 -6.95 5.25 17.84
C LEU A 316 -5.44 5.43 17.94
N SER A 317 -4.77 4.47 18.57
CA SER A 317 -3.32 4.48 18.68
C SER A 317 -2.66 4.38 17.31
N THR A 318 -1.69 5.22 17.05
CA THR A 318 -0.89 5.17 15.84
C THR A 318 0.34 4.28 16.05
N VAL A 319 0.90 3.75 14.95
CA VAL A 319 2.18 3.03 14.99
C VAL A 319 3.31 3.97 15.41
N LYS A 320 4.42 3.38 15.82
CA LYS A 320 5.64 4.10 16.23
C LYS A 320 6.01 5.18 15.20
N GLY A 321 6.02 6.42 15.65
CA GLY A 321 6.28 7.59 14.80
C GLY A 321 5.11 8.56 14.74
N GLY A 322 3.88 8.13 15.05
CA GLY A 322 2.68 8.96 15.19
C GLY A 322 2.47 10.05 14.14
N PRO A 323 1.41 10.82 14.21
CA PRO A 323 1.17 11.95 13.32
C PRO A 323 1.97 13.22 13.70
N LEU A 324 3.11 13.06 14.34
CA LEU A 324 3.92 14.17 14.81
C LEU A 324 4.28 15.11 13.66
N GLY A 325 3.87 16.36 13.76
CA GLY A 325 4.13 17.39 12.75
C GLY A 325 3.13 17.41 11.58
N SER A 326 2.11 16.54 11.55
CA SER A 326 1.06 16.63 10.54
C SER A 326 0.26 17.92 10.70
N ALA A 327 0.05 18.64 9.61
CA ALA A 327 -0.71 19.89 9.61
C ALA A 327 -2.22 19.66 9.47
N ASN A 328 -2.65 18.51 8.92
CA ASN A 328 -4.06 18.19 8.74
C ASN A 328 -4.32 16.70 8.56
N ILE A 329 -5.60 16.36 8.49
CA ILE A 329 -6.13 15.04 8.19
C ILE A 329 -7.12 15.14 7.05
N VAL A 330 -7.12 14.17 6.13
CA VAL A 330 -8.11 14.05 5.07
C VAL A 330 -8.75 12.67 5.10
N PHE A 331 -9.94 12.55 4.51
CA PHE A 331 -10.74 11.33 4.58
C PHE A 331 -11.13 10.81 3.20
N SER A 332 -11.40 9.50 3.13
CA SER A 332 -12.19 8.95 2.04
C SER A 332 -13.65 9.46 2.13
N PRO A 333 -14.35 9.62 0.99
CA PRO A 333 -15.72 10.18 0.97
C PRO A 333 -16.74 9.37 1.77
N ASP A 334 -16.51 8.07 1.93
CA ASP A 334 -17.33 7.16 2.71
C ASP A 334 -17.02 7.18 4.21
N SER A 335 -16.09 8.05 4.65
CA SER A 335 -15.61 8.15 6.03
C SER A 335 -14.98 6.87 6.60
N ARG A 336 -14.62 5.92 5.75
CA ARG A 336 -13.97 4.68 6.19
C ARG A 336 -12.50 4.89 6.51
N TYR A 337 -11.79 5.66 5.69
CA TYR A 337 -10.35 5.87 5.85
C TYR A 337 -10.01 7.31 6.18
N ALA A 338 -9.05 7.46 7.09
CA ALA A 338 -8.37 8.70 7.37
C ALA A 338 -6.93 8.64 6.86
N PHE A 339 -6.45 9.74 6.29
CA PHE A 339 -5.07 9.89 5.84
C PHE A 339 -4.44 11.07 6.58
N TYR A 340 -3.26 10.84 7.14
CA TYR A 340 -2.47 11.88 7.82
C TYR A 340 -0.98 11.60 7.64
N ALA A 341 -0.17 12.64 7.72
CA ALA A 341 1.27 12.56 7.56
C ALA A 341 1.98 12.41 8.90
N SER A 342 3.23 11.97 8.87
CA SER A 342 4.15 12.04 9.99
C SER A 342 5.48 12.63 9.51
N SER A 343 5.76 13.85 9.89
CA SER A 343 7.01 14.53 9.55
C SER A 343 8.24 13.89 10.21
N SER A 344 8.06 13.10 11.24
CA SER A 344 9.14 12.40 11.93
C SER A 344 9.51 11.03 11.35
N SER A 345 8.77 10.55 10.36
CA SER A 345 8.98 9.22 9.77
C SER A 345 8.83 9.18 8.25
N ASP A 346 8.55 10.31 7.60
CA ASP A 346 8.31 10.45 6.16
C ASP A 346 7.19 9.54 5.64
N LEU A 347 6.21 9.26 6.51
CA LEU A 347 5.11 8.36 6.20
C LEU A 347 3.79 9.11 6.10
N ILE A 348 2.96 8.66 5.16
CA ILE A 348 1.53 8.92 5.15
C ILE A 348 0.83 7.64 5.62
N PHE A 349 0.02 7.77 6.65
CA PHE A 349 -0.76 6.69 7.20
C PHE A 349 -2.16 6.66 6.58
N GLN A 350 -2.62 5.48 6.23
CA GLN A 350 -4.02 5.18 5.94
C GLN A 350 -4.60 4.40 7.10
N HIS A 351 -5.55 4.99 7.80
CA HIS A 351 -6.18 4.43 9.00
C HIS A 351 -7.62 4.02 8.69
N ASP A 352 -8.00 2.80 8.92
CA ASP A 352 -9.38 2.33 8.82
C ASP A 352 -10.12 2.71 10.11
N LEU A 353 -11.06 3.64 10.03
CA LEU A 353 -11.80 4.17 11.17
C LEU A 353 -12.81 3.17 11.75
N GLN A 354 -13.21 2.17 10.96
CA GLN A 354 -14.13 1.13 11.41
C GLN A 354 -13.42 0.09 12.28
N THR A 355 -12.25 -0.35 11.86
CA THR A 355 -11.48 -1.37 12.60
C THR A 355 -10.54 -0.75 13.63
N GLY A 356 -10.18 0.52 13.47
CA GLY A 356 -9.19 1.20 14.30
C GLY A 356 -7.75 0.80 13.96
N ALA A 357 -7.50 0.22 12.80
CA ALA A 357 -6.19 -0.25 12.39
C ALA A 357 -5.55 0.67 11.35
N VAL A 358 -4.22 0.83 11.39
CA VAL A 358 -3.44 1.39 10.28
C VAL A 358 -3.31 0.30 9.22
N VAL A 359 -3.94 0.51 8.07
CA VAL A 359 -4.03 -0.48 6.99
C VAL A 359 -2.98 -0.28 5.90
N ALA A 360 -2.39 0.93 5.83
CA ALA A 360 -1.27 1.19 4.94
C ALA A 360 -0.37 2.30 5.50
N GLN A 361 0.90 2.22 5.15
CA GLN A 361 1.91 3.23 5.39
C GLN A 361 2.61 3.49 4.06
N VAL A 362 2.58 4.72 3.60
CA VAL A 362 3.19 5.12 2.33
C VAL A 362 4.34 6.04 2.64
N LEU A 363 5.53 5.64 2.23
CA LEU A 363 6.69 6.49 2.32
C LEU A 363 6.66 7.56 1.24
N VAL A 364 7.00 8.76 1.59
CA VAL A 364 7.06 9.94 0.72
C VAL A 364 8.41 10.63 0.85
N GLY A 365 8.74 11.50 -0.11
CA GLY A 365 10.02 12.18 -0.14
C GLY A 365 11.05 11.53 -1.06
N ASP A 366 12.20 12.19 -1.24
CA ASP A 366 13.25 11.76 -2.18
C ASP A 366 14.68 11.86 -1.60
N SER A 367 14.80 12.03 -0.29
CA SER A 367 16.10 12.25 0.32
C SER A 367 16.92 10.96 0.37
N PRO A 368 18.01 10.84 -0.42
CA PRO A 368 18.86 9.64 -0.41
C PRO A 368 19.75 9.56 0.86
N ASN A 369 19.76 10.60 1.70
CA ASN A 369 20.73 10.75 2.78
C ASN A 369 20.14 10.66 4.19
N GLN A 370 18.96 10.05 4.38
CA GLN A 370 18.28 9.93 5.67
C GLN A 370 17.97 11.28 6.37
N VAL A 371 17.87 12.34 5.59
CA VAL A 371 17.26 13.59 6.06
C VAL A 371 15.75 13.41 5.93
N LEU A 372 15.01 13.67 6.99
CA LEU A 372 13.55 13.61 6.96
C LEU A 372 13.00 14.59 5.91
N ASP A 373 12.07 14.14 5.09
CA ASP A 373 11.43 14.97 4.05
C ASP A 373 10.23 15.77 4.59
N GLU A 374 9.79 15.42 5.79
CA GLU A 374 8.80 16.13 6.60
C GLU A 374 7.46 16.37 5.86
N PRO A 375 6.73 15.32 5.43
CA PRO A 375 5.40 15.50 4.88
C PRO A 375 4.48 16.13 5.92
N ALA A 376 3.77 17.18 5.54
CA ALA A 376 2.99 17.95 6.49
C ALA A 376 1.53 18.14 6.09
N THR A 377 1.26 18.57 4.87
CA THR A 377 -0.07 18.96 4.42
C THR A 377 -0.61 18.02 3.36
N LEU A 378 -1.84 17.55 3.56
CA LEU A 378 -2.53 16.64 2.67
C LEU A 378 -3.77 17.29 2.06
N ALA A 379 -4.15 16.87 0.86
CA ALA A 379 -5.47 17.11 0.29
C ALA A 379 -5.94 15.87 -0.48
N ALA A 380 -7.23 15.58 -0.44
CA ALA A 380 -7.83 14.47 -1.17
C ALA A 380 -8.78 14.96 -2.26
N THR A 381 -8.88 14.21 -3.36
CA THR A 381 -9.90 14.44 -4.37
C THR A 381 -11.30 14.15 -3.82
N PRO A 382 -12.35 14.80 -4.33
CA PRO A 382 -13.73 14.60 -3.87
C PRO A 382 -14.19 13.13 -3.97
N ASP A 383 -13.64 12.34 -4.88
CA ASP A 383 -13.90 10.90 -5.01
C ASP A 383 -12.98 10.02 -4.14
N GLY A 384 -12.03 10.63 -3.42
CA GLY A 384 -11.08 9.96 -2.54
C GLY A 384 -9.99 9.14 -3.23
N LYS A 385 -9.95 9.13 -4.57
CA LYS A 385 -9.01 8.30 -5.33
C LYS A 385 -7.58 8.79 -5.21
N ILE A 386 -7.36 10.09 -5.21
CA ILE A 386 -6.03 10.70 -5.13
C ILE A 386 -5.90 11.45 -3.81
N VAL A 387 -4.80 11.20 -3.12
CA VAL A 387 -4.33 12.01 -1.99
C VAL A 387 -3.03 12.68 -2.42
N ALA A 388 -2.98 13.99 -2.32
CA ALA A 388 -1.76 14.77 -2.55
C ALA A 388 -1.13 15.12 -1.20
N ALA A 389 0.19 15.05 -1.11
CA ALA A 389 0.97 15.38 0.08
C ALA A 389 2.08 16.36 -0.28
N VAL A 390 2.29 17.38 0.54
CA VAL A 390 3.42 18.30 0.40
C VAL A 390 4.52 17.92 1.36
N ASP A 391 5.70 17.68 0.80
CA ASP A 391 6.93 17.42 1.54
C ASP A 391 7.73 18.71 1.69
N PHE A 392 8.03 19.08 2.92
CA PHE A 392 8.65 20.37 3.24
C PHE A 392 10.11 20.46 2.80
N VAL A 393 10.87 19.42 3.07
CA VAL A 393 12.34 19.45 2.90
C VAL A 393 12.70 19.09 1.46
N SER A 394 12.07 18.08 0.88
CA SER A 394 12.32 17.70 -0.51
C SER A 394 11.70 18.68 -1.51
N ASN A 395 10.79 19.55 -1.05
CA ASN A 395 10.13 20.54 -1.88
C ASN A 395 9.31 19.92 -3.03
N ASN A 396 8.71 18.79 -2.77
CA ASN A 396 7.89 18.02 -3.70
C ASN A 396 6.44 17.98 -3.27
N ILE A 397 5.56 17.63 -4.20
CA ILE A 397 4.21 17.21 -3.90
C ILE A 397 4.07 15.79 -4.43
N GLU A 398 3.81 14.86 -3.53
CA GLU A 398 3.57 13.46 -3.86
C GLU A 398 2.09 13.24 -4.16
N LEU A 399 1.79 12.53 -5.24
CA LEU A 399 0.43 12.14 -5.62
C LEU A 399 0.24 10.65 -5.40
N LEU A 400 -0.65 10.31 -4.47
CA LEU A 400 -0.94 8.95 -4.08
C LEU A 400 -2.31 8.55 -4.64
N THR A 401 -2.37 7.38 -5.28
CA THR A 401 -3.65 6.81 -5.74
C THR A 401 -3.86 5.43 -5.15
N ASP A 402 -5.10 4.96 -5.20
CA ASP A 402 -5.40 3.56 -4.99
C ASP A 402 -4.83 2.79 -6.18
N ALA A 403 -3.63 2.33 -6.00
CA ALA A 403 -2.97 1.51 -6.98
C ALA A 403 -3.01 0.06 -6.52
N PHE A 404 -3.56 -0.79 -7.36
CA PHE A 404 -3.45 -2.22 -7.17
C PHE A 404 -2.18 -2.68 -7.87
N ALA A 405 -1.15 -2.91 -7.06
CA ALA A 405 0.11 -3.39 -7.59
C ALA A 405 0.07 -4.87 -7.93
N LEU A 406 0.72 -5.21 -9.00
CA LEU A 406 1.01 -6.57 -9.45
C LEU A 406 2.46 -6.63 -9.90
N ASP A 407 3.39 -6.56 -8.95
CA ASP A 407 4.80 -6.42 -9.28
C ASP A 407 5.46 -7.78 -9.56
N ALA A 408 6.48 -7.80 -10.41
CA ALA A 408 7.31 -8.97 -10.68
C ALA A 408 8.76 -8.70 -10.29
N ALA A 409 9.36 -9.56 -9.47
CA ALA A 409 10.70 -9.33 -8.94
C ALA A 409 11.82 -9.52 -9.98
N ARG A 410 11.53 -10.09 -11.14
CA ARG A 410 12.49 -10.23 -12.23
C ARG A 410 11.78 -10.25 -13.59
N PHE A 411 12.40 -9.66 -14.58
CA PHE A 411 12.19 -10.01 -15.97
C PHE A 411 13.54 -10.20 -16.66
N ILE A 412 13.53 -10.95 -17.75
CA ILE A 412 14.62 -11.06 -18.71
C ILE A 412 14.06 -11.04 -20.13
N SER A 413 14.79 -10.40 -21.02
CA SER A 413 14.51 -10.37 -22.45
C SER A 413 15.82 -10.39 -23.18
N SER A 414 16.09 -11.48 -23.89
CA SER A 414 17.31 -11.68 -24.67
C SER A 414 17.02 -12.55 -25.91
N ALA A 415 18.04 -12.90 -26.67
CA ALA A 415 17.93 -13.87 -27.76
C ALA A 415 17.70 -15.30 -27.26
N GLU A 416 18.12 -15.61 -26.05
CA GLU A 416 18.14 -16.96 -25.47
C GLU A 416 17.04 -17.18 -24.45
N GLU A 417 16.65 -16.14 -23.68
CA GLU A 417 15.67 -16.23 -22.60
C GLU A 417 14.58 -15.18 -22.75
N PHE A 418 13.38 -15.53 -22.32
CA PHE A 418 12.24 -14.62 -22.30
C PHE A 418 11.52 -14.63 -20.97
N THR A 419 10.79 -13.56 -20.74
CA THR A 419 9.76 -13.45 -19.70
C THR A 419 8.42 -13.20 -20.35
N GLY A 420 7.44 -14.05 -20.04
CA GLY A 420 6.02 -13.88 -20.36
C GLY A 420 5.29 -13.23 -19.19
N LEU A 421 4.40 -12.31 -19.49
CA LEU A 421 3.53 -11.65 -18.52
C LEU A 421 2.06 -11.89 -18.89
N THR A 422 1.31 -12.43 -17.94
CA THR A 422 -0.14 -12.57 -18.02
C THR A 422 -0.79 -11.60 -17.06
N LEU A 423 -1.76 -10.80 -17.55
CA LEU A 423 -2.61 -9.91 -16.74
C LEU A 423 -4.08 -10.21 -17.06
N ILE A 424 -4.89 -10.29 -16.02
CA ILE A 424 -6.31 -10.65 -16.09
C ILE A 424 -7.12 -9.59 -15.36
N ASN A 425 -8.15 -9.08 -16.02
CA ASN A 425 -9.18 -8.25 -15.40
C ASN A 425 -10.34 -9.14 -14.95
N LEU A 426 -10.55 -9.25 -13.65
CA LEU A 426 -11.64 -10.02 -13.03
C LEU A 426 -12.82 -9.14 -12.63
N SER A 427 -12.69 -7.81 -12.78
CA SER A 427 -13.74 -6.85 -12.45
C SER A 427 -14.83 -6.77 -13.52
N ASP A 428 -15.94 -6.16 -13.17
CA ASP A 428 -17.04 -5.82 -14.08
C ASP A 428 -16.83 -4.51 -14.87
N LYS A 429 -15.65 -3.88 -14.67
CA LYS A 429 -15.24 -2.62 -15.32
C LYS A 429 -13.97 -2.83 -16.13
N THR A 430 -13.71 -1.92 -17.06
CA THR A 430 -12.40 -1.91 -17.73
C THR A 430 -11.31 -1.59 -16.72
N ALA A 431 -10.26 -2.42 -16.68
CA ALA A 431 -9.06 -2.20 -15.89
C ALA A 431 -7.96 -1.59 -16.78
N ASN A 432 -7.42 -0.46 -16.34
CA ASN A 432 -6.29 0.18 -17.00
C ASN A 432 -5.00 -0.16 -16.24
N PHE A 433 -4.06 -0.75 -16.96
CA PHE A 433 -2.76 -1.13 -16.45
C PHE A 433 -1.68 -0.20 -16.97
N THR A 434 -0.78 0.20 -16.09
CA THR A 434 0.51 0.79 -16.44
C THR A 434 1.60 -0.18 -16.03
N ILE A 435 2.45 -0.58 -16.98
CA ILE A 435 3.53 -1.54 -16.78
C ILE A 435 4.83 -0.78 -17.03
N THR A 436 5.72 -0.76 -16.04
CA THR A 436 7.03 -0.11 -16.14
C THR A 436 8.12 -1.17 -15.97
N ALA A 437 9.00 -1.28 -16.97
CA ALA A 437 10.22 -2.06 -16.88
C ALA A 437 11.33 -1.20 -16.25
N LEU A 438 11.84 -1.65 -15.12
CA LEU A 438 12.93 -1.02 -14.38
C LEU A 438 14.15 -1.93 -14.43
N ASP A 439 15.33 -1.35 -14.64
CA ASP A 439 16.58 -2.11 -14.60
C ASP A 439 17.02 -2.49 -13.17
N ASN A 440 18.21 -3.03 -13.02
CA ASN A 440 18.75 -3.41 -11.71
C ASN A 440 19.04 -2.20 -10.78
N TYR A 441 19.12 -1.01 -11.33
CA TYR A 441 19.41 0.21 -10.60
C TYR A 441 18.14 1.02 -10.29
N GLY A 442 16.98 0.56 -10.78
CA GLY A 442 15.70 1.23 -10.60
C GLY A 442 15.39 2.27 -11.65
N ASP A 443 16.23 2.40 -12.66
CA ASP A 443 15.99 3.31 -13.77
C ASP A 443 15.03 2.66 -14.77
N ALA A 444 14.14 3.46 -15.35
CA ALA A 444 13.27 2.97 -16.42
C ALA A 444 14.12 2.55 -17.64
N VAL A 445 13.90 1.35 -18.14
CA VAL A 445 14.58 0.86 -19.34
C VAL A 445 14.22 1.74 -20.52
N THR A 446 15.23 2.35 -21.16
CA THR A 446 15.07 3.26 -22.30
C THR A 446 15.84 2.79 -23.51
N GLY A 447 15.51 3.30 -24.69
CA GLY A 447 16.19 2.99 -25.95
C GLY A 447 15.36 3.41 -27.15
N GLU A 448 15.96 3.37 -28.35
CA GLU A 448 15.25 3.70 -29.57
C GLU A 448 14.12 2.70 -29.85
N GLY A 449 12.90 3.21 -30.02
CA GLY A 449 11.72 2.39 -30.29
C GLY A 449 11.10 1.71 -29.05
N ILE A 450 11.72 1.80 -27.88
CA ILE A 450 11.19 1.22 -26.63
C ILE A 450 9.97 2.04 -26.15
N GLN A 451 8.92 1.32 -25.78
CA GLN A 451 7.70 1.86 -25.19
C GLN A 451 7.66 1.52 -23.69
N ASN A 452 8.23 2.39 -22.87
CA ASN A 452 8.25 2.22 -21.42
C ASN A 452 7.96 3.56 -20.72
N PRO A 453 6.92 3.69 -19.88
CA PRO A 453 5.95 2.64 -19.51
C PRO A 453 5.02 2.23 -20.66
N ALA A 454 4.51 1.01 -20.60
CA ALA A 454 3.48 0.49 -21.49
C ALA A 454 2.10 0.55 -20.81
N ALA A 455 1.05 0.91 -21.56
CA ALA A 455 -0.30 1.01 -21.06
C ALA A 455 -1.24 0.01 -21.76
N TYR A 456 -2.08 -0.66 -20.99
CA TYR A 456 -3.09 -1.60 -21.49
C TYR A 456 -4.43 -1.35 -20.82
N SER A 457 -5.51 -1.40 -21.62
CA SER A 457 -6.88 -1.33 -21.13
C SER A 457 -7.57 -2.66 -21.41
N LEU A 458 -7.90 -3.39 -20.35
CA LEU A 458 -8.56 -4.69 -20.45
C LEU A 458 -10.05 -4.54 -20.10
N PRO A 459 -10.97 -4.82 -21.02
CA PRO A 459 -12.39 -4.94 -20.71
C PRO A 459 -12.64 -5.99 -19.60
N PRO A 460 -13.86 -6.03 -19.03
CA PRO A 460 -14.22 -7.04 -18.05
C PRO A 460 -13.91 -8.47 -18.50
N ASN A 461 -13.32 -9.26 -17.62
CA ASN A 461 -12.91 -10.65 -17.83
C ASN A 461 -11.82 -10.90 -18.88
N ASN A 462 -11.32 -9.87 -19.55
CA ASN A 462 -10.27 -10.02 -20.56
C ASN A 462 -8.90 -10.29 -19.93
N GLN A 463 -8.07 -10.93 -20.72
CA GLN A 463 -6.68 -11.29 -20.41
C GLN A 463 -5.73 -10.89 -21.53
N ILE A 464 -4.53 -10.48 -21.17
CA ILE A 464 -3.38 -10.47 -22.08
C ILE A 464 -2.34 -11.46 -21.58
N SER A 465 -1.65 -12.11 -22.52
CA SER A 465 -0.47 -12.94 -22.24
C SER A 465 0.53 -12.64 -23.35
N LEU A 466 1.57 -11.88 -23.01
CA LEU A 466 2.58 -11.37 -23.93
C LEU A 466 3.96 -11.50 -23.33
N THR A 467 4.97 -11.63 -24.17
CA THR A 467 6.34 -11.50 -23.72
C THR A 467 6.67 -10.05 -23.36
N VAL A 468 7.60 -9.87 -22.43
CA VAL A 468 8.10 -8.54 -22.05
C VAL A 468 8.65 -7.80 -23.27
N ALA A 469 9.27 -8.52 -24.22
CA ALA A 469 9.72 -7.96 -25.50
C ALA A 469 8.57 -7.40 -26.34
N GLU A 470 7.43 -8.09 -26.40
CA GLU A 470 6.25 -7.60 -27.13
C GLU A 470 5.62 -6.39 -26.45
N ILE A 471 5.58 -6.38 -25.11
CA ILE A 471 5.02 -5.29 -24.31
C ILE A 471 5.80 -3.99 -24.54
N PHE A 472 7.12 -4.03 -24.37
CA PHE A 472 7.97 -2.85 -24.39
C PHE A 472 8.64 -2.58 -25.76
N LYS A 473 8.43 -3.43 -26.76
CA LYS A 473 9.08 -3.39 -28.06
C LYS A 473 10.59 -3.54 -27.98
N PHE A 474 11.06 -4.44 -27.14
CA PHE A 474 12.47 -4.80 -27.09
C PHE A 474 12.89 -5.58 -28.35
N ASP A 475 14.06 -5.29 -28.85
CA ASP A 475 14.59 -5.94 -30.08
C ASP A 475 15.28 -7.28 -29.81
N ASN A 476 15.43 -7.70 -28.55
CA ASN A 476 16.11 -8.93 -28.09
C ASN A 476 17.56 -9.12 -28.56
N LYS A 477 18.19 -8.10 -29.15
CA LYS A 477 19.62 -8.16 -29.53
C LYS A 477 20.54 -7.94 -28.33
N GLU A 478 20.06 -7.16 -27.37
CA GLU A 478 20.72 -6.88 -26.11
C GLU A 478 19.94 -7.57 -25.00
N GLU A 479 20.65 -8.18 -24.08
CA GLU A 479 20.04 -8.68 -22.87
C GLU A 479 19.53 -7.51 -22.02
N ARG A 480 18.25 -7.56 -21.66
CA ARG A 480 17.64 -6.65 -20.71
C ARG A 480 17.11 -7.43 -19.52
N ILE A 481 17.55 -7.04 -18.35
CA ILE A 481 17.18 -7.68 -17.10
C ILE A 481 16.82 -6.63 -16.06
N GLY A 482 15.79 -6.90 -15.28
CA GLY A 482 15.32 -6.00 -14.28
C GLY A 482 14.08 -6.53 -13.59
N TRP A 483 13.16 -5.65 -13.21
CA TRP A 483 11.89 -6.00 -12.58
C TRP A 483 10.74 -5.20 -13.17
N LEU A 484 9.49 -5.61 -12.92
CA LEU A 484 8.31 -4.94 -13.45
C LEU A 484 7.50 -4.34 -12.31
N ALA A 485 7.28 -3.03 -12.39
CA ALA A 485 6.28 -2.34 -11.58
C ALA A 485 4.98 -2.26 -12.39
N ILE A 486 3.91 -2.87 -11.88
CA ILE A 486 2.62 -2.96 -12.57
C ILE A 486 1.54 -2.38 -11.67
N VAL A 487 0.78 -1.44 -12.20
CA VAL A 487 -0.29 -0.75 -11.50
C VAL A 487 -1.59 -0.89 -12.26
N SER A 488 -2.67 -1.21 -11.58
CA SER A 488 -4.04 -1.22 -12.10
C SER A 488 -4.91 -0.20 -11.37
N ASP A 489 -5.88 0.39 -12.08
CA ASP A 489 -6.94 1.24 -11.49
C ASP A 489 -8.13 0.43 -10.94
N GLN A 490 -8.12 -0.90 -11.09
CA GLN A 490 -9.14 -1.80 -10.56
C GLN A 490 -8.53 -2.81 -9.58
N PRO A 491 -9.25 -3.14 -8.47
CA PRO A 491 -8.75 -4.07 -7.44
C PRO A 491 -8.77 -5.53 -7.91
N ASP A 492 -9.77 -5.90 -8.69
CA ASP A 492 -10.02 -7.28 -9.07
C ASP A 492 -9.25 -7.62 -10.34
N VAL A 493 -7.94 -7.72 -10.19
CA VAL A 493 -7.00 -8.08 -11.24
C VAL A 493 -6.12 -9.22 -10.77
N ALA A 494 -5.56 -9.98 -11.67
CA ALA A 494 -4.60 -11.04 -11.36
C ALA A 494 -3.46 -11.02 -12.36
N GLY A 495 -2.33 -11.61 -12.00
CA GLY A 495 -1.21 -11.72 -12.91
C GLY A 495 -0.27 -12.86 -12.58
N TYR A 496 0.47 -13.28 -13.60
CA TYR A 496 1.42 -14.36 -13.54
C TYR A 496 2.62 -14.05 -14.42
N LEU A 497 3.78 -14.37 -13.94
CA LEU A 497 5.04 -14.27 -14.66
C LEU A 497 5.51 -15.67 -15.04
N SER A 498 5.87 -15.88 -16.28
CA SER A 498 6.59 -17.08 -16.73
C SER A 498 7.98 -16.70 -17.24
N THR A 499 8.95 -17.58 -17.09
CA THR A 499 10.28 -17.41 -17.67
C THR A 499 10.73 -18.73 -18.28
N GLY A 500 11.46 -18.66 -19.36
CA GLY A 500 11.94 -19.82 -20.08
C GLY A 500 12.96 -19.48 -21.15
N ASN A 501 13.51 -20.49 -21.79
CA ASN A 501 14.41 -20.32 -22.93
C ASN A 501 13.62 -20.13 -24.23
N GLY A 502 14.27 -19.56 -25.24
CA GLY A 502 13.65 -19.29 -26.54
C GLY A 502 13.13 -20.53 -27.28
N ALA A 503 13.62 -21.72 -26.95
CA ALA A 503 13.17 -23.00 -27.51
C ALA A 503 11.98 -23.60 -26.74
N VAL A 504 11.60 -23.01 -25.61
CA VAL A 504 10.54 -23.49 -24.67
C VAL A 504 10.78 -24.96 -24.27
N THR A 505 12.04 -25.31 -24.03
CA THR A 505 12.41 -26.62 -23.46
C THR A 505 12.59 -26.57 -21.94
N ASN A 506 12.63 -25.41 -21.37
CA ASN A 506 12.47 -25.14 -19.94
C ASN A 506 11.52 -23.95 -19.77
N LEU A 507 10.61 -24.03 -18.82
CA LEU A 507 9.62 -23.02 -18.51
C LEU A 507 9.16 -23.24 -17.07
N ASP A 508 9.10 -22.16 -16.30
CA ASP A 508 8.36 -22.12 -15.03
C ASP A 508 7.96 -20.68 -14.71
N GLY A 509 7.25 -20.46 -13.61
CA GLY A 509 6.81 -19.11 -13.27
C GLY A 509 6.19 -19.00 -11.88
N ALA A 510 5.79 -17.79 -11.55
CA ALA A 510 5.23 -17.44 -10.25
C ALA A 510 4.11 -16.38 -10.37
N PRO A 511 3.17 -16.35 -9.42
CA PRO A 511 2.20 -15.25 -9.32
C PRO A 511 2.89 -13.90 -9.11
N LEU A 512 2.28 -12.84 -9.65
CA LEU A 512 2.72 -11.48 -9.38
C LEU A 512 2.42 -11.08 -7.94
N PHE A 513 3.26 -10.22 -7.39
CA PHE A 513 3.11 -9.72 -6.02
C PHE A 513 2.04 -8.63 -5.94
N ARG A 514 1.10 -8.81 -5.02
CA ARG A 514 0.11 -7.79 -4.64
C ARG A 514 0.57 -6.89 -3.49
N GLY A 515 1.68 -7.23 -2.88
CA GLY A 515 2.26 -6.53 -1.74
C GLY A 515 3.68 -7.02 -1.49
N VAL A 516 4.30 -6.52 -0.45
CA VAL A 516 5.66 -6.86 -0.04
C VAL A 516 5.67 -7.92 1.04
N LEU A 517 6.78 -8.66 1.16
CA LEU A 517 7.03 -9.67 2.17
C LEU A 517 7.91 -9.08 3.28
N HIS A 518 7.53 -9.25 4.54
CA HIS A 518 8.27 -8.70 5.68
C HIS A 518 9.12 -9.74 6.42
N ASP A 519 8.61 -10.95 6.60
CA ASP A 519 9.32 -12.11 7.15
C ASP A 519 9.02 -13.31 6.25
N PHE A 520 10.02 -13.83 5.58
CA PHE A 520 9.81 -14.88 4.59
C PHE A 520 10.98 -15.84 4.48
N ILE A 521 10.67 -17.03 3.97
CA ILE A 521 11.62 -18.12 3.74
C ILE A 521 11.83 -18.31 2.24
N ILE A 522 13.10 -18.53 1.86
CA ILE A 522 13.56 -18.94 0.54
C ILE A 522 14.01 -20.39 0.66
N PRO A 523 13.21 -21.34 0.18
CA PRO A 523 13.43 -22.76 0.52
C PRO A 523 14.50 -23.45 -0.32
N GLU A 524 14.81 -22.95 -1.54
CA GLU A 524 15.66 -23.63 -2.49
C GLU A 524 17.01 -22.92 -2.64
N VAL A 525 18.05 -23.44 -2.00
CA VAL A 525 19.37 -22.79 -1.93
C VAL A 525 20.50 -23.68 -2.44
N VAL A 526 20.20 -24.59 -3.36
CA VAL A 526 21.18 -25.53 -3.86
C VAL A 526 22.12 -24.87 -4.86
N ARG A 527 23.40 -24.92 -4.58
CA ARG A 527 24.50 -24.54 -5.49
C ARG A 527 25.53 -25.63 -5.52
N LYS A 528 25.70 -26.28 -6.67
CA LYS A 528 26.74 -27.26 -6.96
C LYS A 528 27.00 -27.27 -8.45
N GLU A 529 28.05 -27.99 -8.90
CA GLU A 529 28.33 -28.11 -10.33
C GLU A 529 27.06 -28.44 -11.13
N GLY A 530 26.74 -27.62 -12.13
CA GLY A 530 25.58 -27.81 -13.02
C GLY A 530 24.22 -27.41 -12.37
N LYS A 531 24.20 -26.83 -11.15
CA LYS A 531 22.98 -26.34 -10.50
C LYS A 531 23.16 -24.93 -9.97
N PHE A 532 22.10 -24.17 -10.05
CA PHE A 532 22.04 -22.77 -9.56
C PHE A 532 20.81 -22.51 -8.69
N ALA A 533 20.92 -21.51 -7.84
CA ALA A 533 19.80 -20.82 -7.20
C ALA A 533 20.04 -19.32 -7.35
N GLN A 534 19.16 -18.64 -8.06
CA GLN A 534 19.19 -17.19 -8.26
C GLN A 534 18.07 -16.55 -7.48
N ILE A 535 18.41 -15.68 -6.56
CA ILE A 535 17.48 -14.97 -5.70
C ILE A 535 17.38 -13.53 -6.18
N ASN A 536 16.16 -13.03 -6.35
CA ASN A 536 15.91 -11.67 -6.83
C ASN A 536 15.17 -10.89 -5.75
N PHE A 537 15.90 -10.07 -5.02
CA PHE A 537 15.33 -9.11 -4.08
C PHE A 537 14.99 -7.81 -4.81
N VAL A 538 13.81 -7.29 -4.57
CA VAL A 538 13.41 -5.99 -5.09
C VAL A 538 12.85 -5.15 -3.95
N ASN A 539 13.37 -3.95 -3.79
CA ASN A 539 12.75 -2.89 -3.03
C ASN A 539 11.83 -2.09 -3.97
N PRO A 540 10.51 -2.29 -3.93
CA PRO A 540 9.61 -1.60 -4.86
C PRO A 540 9.32 -0.15 -4.45
N ASN A 541 9.86 0.32 -3.33
CA ASN A 541 9.64 1.69 -2.88
C ASN A 541 10.37 2.67 -3.80
N LEU A 542 9.71 3.74 -4.17
CA LEU A 542 10.25 4.73 -5.10
C LEU A 542 11.33 5.62 -4.46
N ASN A 543 11.30 5.80 -3.15
CA ASN A 543 12.00 6.88 -2.50
C ASN A 543 12.91 6.45 -1.35
N GLN A 544 12.78 5.24 -0.83
CA GLN A 544 13.57 4.83 0.34
C GLN A 544 14.24 3.48 0.15
N GLY A 545 15.49 3.42 0.60
CA GLY A 545 16.20 2.18 0.77
C GLY A 545 15.55 1.32 1.86
N ALA A 546 15.36 0.04 1.57
CA ALA A 546 14.94 -0.93 2.57
C ALA A 546 16.17 -1.55 3.23
N THR A 547 16.14 -1.69 4.55
CA THR A 547 17.08 -2.53 5.27
C THR A 547 16.48 -3.91 5.47
N PHE A 548 17.30 -4.95 5.38
CA PHE A 548 16.86 -6.32 5.66
C PHE A 548 17.97 -7.14 6.32
N ASP A 549 17.55 -8.13 7.06
CA ASP A 549 18.43 -9.15 7.61
C ASP A 549 18.27 -10.44 6.81
N LEU A 550 19.37 -11.04 6.45
CA LEU A 550 19.43 -12.29 5.72
C LEU A 550 20.15 -13.34 6.58
N ARG A 551 19.54 -14.50 6.78
CA ARG A 551 20.06 -15.59 7.60
C ARG A 551 20.08 -16.88 6.80
N ARG A 552 21.22 -17.52 6.70
CA ARG A 552 21.33 -18.88 6.23
C ARG A 552 21.15 -19.84 7.38
N ILE A 553 20.24 -20.78 7.22
CA ILE A 553 19.94 -21.79 8.23
C ILE A 553 20.18 -23.17 7.60
N LEU A 554 20.99 -23.98 8.26
CA LEU A 554 21.31 -25.32 7.83
C LEU A 554 20.14 -26.29 8.11
N LYS A 555 20.20 -27.48 7.53
CA LYS A 555 19.19 -28.54 7.70
C LYS A 555 18.93 -28.90 9.16
N ASP A 556 19.92 -28.79 10.03
CA ASP A 556 19.81 -29.05 11.48
C ASP A 556 19.27 -27.88 12.32
N GLY A 557 18.93 -26.74 11.69
CA GLY A 557 18.46 -25.52 12.35
C GLY A 557 19.58 -24.58 12.80
N THR A 558 20.84 -24.89 12.54
CA THR A 558 21.97 -24.04 12.89
C THR A 558 22.01 -22.81 11.98
N GLU A 559 21.97 -21.61 12.57
CA GLU A 559 22.23 -20.37 11.83
C GLU A 559 23.72 -20.27 11.53
N GLN A 560 24.09 -20.24 10.26
CA GLN A 560 25.49 -20.23 9.84
C GLN A 560 25.99 -18.83 9.48
N ASP A 561 25.31 -18.16 8.58
CA ASP A 561 25.70 -16.84 8.10
C ASP A 561 24.56 -15.85 8.36
N VAL A 562 24.82 -14.85 9.22
CA VAL A 562 23.87 -13.78 9.52
C VAL A 562 24.39 -12.48 8.93
N LYS A 563 23.64 -11.92 7.99
CA LYS A 563 23.91 -10.61 7.41
C LYS A 563 22.82 -9.66 7.89
N THR A 564 23.16 -8.76 8.79
CA THR A 564 22.21 -7.76 9.31
C THR A 564 22.37 -6.41 8.63
N GLY A 565 21.27 -5.65 8.52
CA GLY A 565 21.28 -4.30 7.98
C GLY A 565 21.74 -4.19 6.54
N GLN A 566 21.47 -5.23 5.72
CA GLN A 566 21.72 -5.15 4.29
C GLN A 566 20.84 -4.07 3.68
N GLN A 567 21.36 -3.35 2.68
CA GLN A 567 20.68 -2.23 2.05
C GLN A 567 20.14 -2.64 0.68
N ALA A 568 18.86 -2.41 0.44
CA ALA A 568 18.26 -2.41 -0.88
C ALA A 568 17.87 -0.98 -1.23
N PHE A 569 18.49 -0.41 -2.25
CA PHE A 569 18.20 0.95 -2.71
C PHE A 569 16.79 1.07 -3.27
N PRO A 570 16.20 2.28 -3.33
CA PRO A 570 14.86 2.49 -3.91
C PRO A 570 14.80 1.96 -5.34
N THR A 571 13.66 1.34 -5.68
CA THR A 571 13.39 0.74 -6.99
C THR A 571 14.46 -0.23 -7.52
N ASN A 572 15.35 -0.67 -6.63
CA ASN A 572 16.50 -1.45 -7.02
C ASN A 572 16.19 -2.95 -6.92
N ARG A 573 16.52 -3.67 -7.99
CA ARG A 573 16.61 -5.11 -7.99
C ARG A 573 18.04 -5.53 -7.65
N GLN A 574 18.19 -6.30 -6.61
CA GLN A 574 19.45 -6.91 -6.23
C GLN A 574 19.40 -8.40 -6.57
N PRO A 575 19.89 -8.82 -7.74
CA PRO A 575 20.02 -10.24 -8.05
C PRO A 575 21.16 -10.80 -7.19
N GLN A 576 20.92 -11.96 -6.59
CA GLN A 576 21.90 -12.64 -5.78
C GLN A 576 21.99 -14.08 -6.23
N VAL A 577 23.16 -14.47 -6.71
CA VAL A 577 23.48 -15.88 -6.88
C VAL A 577 23.86 -16.40 -5.51
N PHE A 578 23.13 -17.40 -5.02
CA PHE A 578 23.44 -17.99 -3.72
C PHE A 578 24.89 -18.46 -3.65
N GLY A 579 25.59 -18.05 -2.62
CA GLY A 579 27.00 -18.35 -2.38
C GLY A 579 28.00 -17.25 -2.73
N GLU A 580 27.67 -16.30 -3.60
CA GLU A 580 28.57 -15.17 -3.89
C GLU A 580 28.66 -14.17 -2.75
N GLN A 581 27.59 -14.06 -1.96
CA GLN A 581 27.51 -13.14 -0.83
C GLN A 581 27.88 -13.77 0.52
N PHE A 582 27.86 -15.08 0.58
CA PHE A 582 28.27 -15.83 1.77
C PHE A 582 29.69 -16.31 1.54
N THR A 583 30.59 -16.01 2.45
CA THR A 583 32.02 -16.39 2.40
C THR A 583 32.26 -17.89 2.51
N GLN A 584 31.30 -18.74 2.15
CA GLN A 584 31.36 -20.21 2.31
C GLN A 584 30.66 -20.95 1.18
N PRO A 585 30.82 -22.25 1.12
CA PRO A 585 31.77 -22.97 0.29
C PRO A 585 31.32 -23.01 -1.19
N GLU A 586 32.14 -23.56 -2.03
CA GLU A 586 31.90 -23.78 -3.46
C GLU A 586 30.63 -24.61 -3.74
N GLU A 587 30.16 -25.39 -2.77
CA GLU A 587 28.95 -26.19 -2.87
C GLU A 587 28.03 -26.02 -1.67
N VAL A 588 26.72 -25.84 -1.93
CA VAL A 588 25.64 -25.83 -0.95
C VAL A 588 24.59 -26.85 -1.37
N SER A 589 24.34 -27.84 -0.52
CA SER A 589 23.44 -28.96 -0.81
C SER A 589 22.16 -28.95 -0.01
N ASP A 590 22.10 -28.15 1.08
CA ASP A 590 20.97 -28.13 2.01
C ASP A 590 20.81 -26.79 2.74
N GLY A 591 19.75 -26.68 3.55
CA GLY A 591 19.37 -25.49 4.26
C GLY A 591 18.45 -24.58 3.46
N TYR A 592 18.21 -23.39 3.99
CA TYR A 592 17.34 -22.38 3.42
C TYR A 592 17.77 -20.99 3.88
N LEU A 593 17.18 -19.95 3.30
CA LEU A 593 17.37 -18.58 3.78
C LEU A 593 16.09 -18.07 4.47
N ARG A 594 16.26 -17.31 5.55
CA ARG A 594 15.20 -16.49 6.13
C ARG A 594 15.56 -15.03 6.02
N VAL A 595 14.59 -14.23 5.60
CA VAL A 595 14.76 -12.80 5.40
C VAL A 595 13.73 -12.06 6.25
N THR A 596 14.18 -11.03 6.96
CA THR A 596 13.30 -10.09 7.67
C THR A 596 13.57 -8.68 7.17
N ALA A 597 12.55 -8.00 6.67
CA ALA A 597 12.62 -6.69 6.05
C ALA A 597 11.50 -5.78 6.59
N PRO A 598 11.79 -4.83 7.50
CA PRO A 598 10.77 -3.97 8.10
C PRO A 598 9.93 -3.18 7.08
N MET A 599 10.56 -2.75 5.98
CA MET A 599 9.86 -2.05 4.87
C MET A 599 9.26 -3.00 3.84
N GLY A 600 9.54 -4.30 3.97
CA GLY A 600 9.15 -5.32 3.01
C GLY A 600 9.95 -5.30 1.70
N LEU A 601 10.02 -6.45 1.07
CA LEU A 601 10.67 -6.68 -0.22
C LEU A 601 9.78 -7.57 -1.09
N LEU A 602 9.97 -7.52 -2.41
CA LEU A 602 9.54 -8.59 -3.30
C LEU A 602 10.69 -9.59 -3.40
N MET A 603 10.36 -10.87 -3.50
CA MET A 603 11.37 -11.90 -3.71
C MET A 603 10.86 -13.06 -4.54
N THR A 604 11.53 -13.34 -5.65
CA THR A 604 11.35 -14.54 -6.44
C THR A 604 12.71 -15.25 -6.61
N GLU A 605 12.74 -16.52 -6.36
CA GLU A 605 13.89 -17.36 -6.68
C GLU A 605 13.65 -18.17 -7.96
N PHE A 606 14.75 -18.37 -8.69
CA PHE A 606 14.85 -19.32 -9.78
C PHE A 606 15.95 -20.30 -9.45
N PHE A 607 15.66 -21.58 -9.58
CA PHE A 607 16.61 -22.64 -9.22
C PHE A 607 16.54 -23.77 -10.25
N GLY A 608 17.59 -24.55 -10.32
CA GLY A 608 17.63 -25.69 -11.23
C GLY A 608 18.98 -25.88 -11.92
N SER A 609 18.94 -26.12 -13.21
CA SER A 609 20.09 -26.35 -14.08
C SER A 609 19.84 -25.75 -15.46
N ASP A 610 20.84 -25.89 -16.37
CA ASP A 610 20.65 -25.46 -17.78
C ASP A 610 19.50 -26.23 -18.48
N ALA A 611 19.17 -27.43 -17.99
CA ALA A 611 18.14 -28.30 -18.57
C ALA A 611 16.73 -28.04 -17.98
N ALA A 612 16.63 -27.61 -16.74
CA ALA A 612 15.35 -27.45 -16.04
C ALA A 612 15.38 -26.28 -15.05
N ILE A 613 14.32 -25.50 -15.01
CA ILE A 613 14.16 -24.35 -14.13
C ILE A 613 12.92 -24.53 -13.27
N GLY A 614 13.02 -24.14 -11.99
CA GLY A 614 11.90 -23.95 -11.07
C GLY A 614 11.84 -22.51 -10.62
N ALA A 615 10.64 -22.01 -10.33
CA ALA A 615 10.42 -20.66 -9.85
C ALA A 615 9.52 -20.67 -8.61
N LEU A 616 9.92 -19.97 -7.55
CA LEU A 616 9.14 -19.80 -6.33
C LEU A 616 9.22 -18.36 -5.83
N ASN A 617 8.11 -17.84 -5.35
CA ASN A 617 8.11 -16.63 -4.51
C ASN A 617 8.49 -17.00 -3.08
N GLY A 618 9.00 -16.03 -2.32
CA GLY A 618 9.24 -16.20 -0.89
C GLY A 618 8.01 -16.69 -0.15
N ILE A 619 8.19 -17.65 0.74
CA ILE A 619 7.11 -18.16 1.59
C ILE A 619 6.90 -17.17 2.73
N ASP A 620 5.80 -16.45 2.69
CA ASP A 620 5.41 -15.44 3.69
C ASP A 620 5.11 -16.11 5.04
N MET A 621 5.93 -15.85 6.04
CA MET A 621 5.79 -16.41 7.39
C MET A 621 4.58 -15.86 8.14
N ASP A 622 4.15 -14.64 7.81
CA ASP A 622 2.98 -14.02 8.44
C ASP A 622 1.68 -14.68 7.97
N ALA A 623 1.64 -15.18 6.73
CA ALA A 623 0.51 -15.95 6.20
C ALA A 623 0.31 -17.32 6.91
N PHE A 624 1.32 -17.80 7.62
CA PHE A 624 1.27 -19.07 8.37
C PHE A 624 1.13 -18.90 9.89
N ALA A 625 0.87 -17.68 10.37
CA ALA A 625 0.56 -17.45 11.79
C ALA A 625 -0.74 -18.16 12.17
N GLY A 626 -0.69 -19.00 13.21
CA GLY A 626 -1.82 -19.82 13.66
C GLY A 626 -2.12 -21.06 12.79
N VAL A 627 -1.35 -21.30 11.72
CA VAL A 627 -1.51 -22.45 10.83
C VAL A 627 -0.67 -23.62 11.34
N THR A 628 -1.32 -24.72 11.69
CA THR A 628 -0.66 -25.96 12.17
C THR A 628 -0.80 -27.15 11.21
N LYS A 629 -1.50 -26.95 10.07
CA LYS A 629 -1.63 -27.95 9.02
C LYS A 629 -1.40 -27.32 7.68
N ILE A 630 -0.55 -27.93 6.88
CA ILE A 630 -0.25 -27.51 5.52
C ILE A 630 -0.41 -28.67 4.56
N PHE A 631 -0.74 -28.38 3.30
CA PHE A 631 -1.18 -29.40 2.35
C PHE A 631 -0.51 -29.26 1.01
N SER A 632 -0.20 -30.42 0.38
CA SER A 632 0.01 -30.50 -1.05
C SER A 632 -1.15 -31.28 -1.67
N PRO A 633 -1.90 -30.73 -2.63
CA PRO A 633 -2.97 -31.46 -3.32
C PRO A 633 -2.45 -32.53 -4.25
N GLN A 634 -1.14 -32.64 -4.45
CA GLN A 634 -0.52 -33.60 -5.35
C GLN A 634 0.78 -34.14 -4.77
N PHE A 635 1.00 -35.43 -4.88
CA PHE A 635 2.31 -36.08 -4.97
C PHE A 635 2.25 -37.20 -6.00
N ALA A 636 3.39 -37.62 -6.52
CA ALA A 636 3.54 -38.72 -7.44
C ALA A 636 4.85 -39.45 -7.18
N VAL A 637 4.78 -40.75 -6.94
CA VAL A 637 5.94 -41.63 -6.78
C VAL A 637 5.84 -42.72 -7.83
N PHE A 638 6.48 -42.51 -8.96
CA PHE A 638 6.51 -43.48 -10.10
C PHE A 638 7.92 -43.73 -10.57
N PRO A 639 8.21 -44.87 -11.22
CA PRO A 639 9.49 -45.04 -11.87
C PRO A 639 9.77 -43.90 -12.86
N GLY A 640 10.88 -43.21 -12.64
CA GLY A 640 11.28 -42.09 -13.47
C GLY A 640 10.82 -40.75 -12.99
N PHE A 641 9.96 -40.67 -11.98
CA PHE A 641 9.45 -39.39 -11.42
C PHE A 641 9.56 -39.37 -9.89
N LYS A 642 9.98 -38.25 -9.34
CA LYS A 642 10.17 -38.04 -7.91
C LYS A 642 9.31 -36.87 -7.42
N THR A 643 8.84 -36.99 -6.18
CA THR A 643 8.31 -35.87 -5.39
C THR A 643 9.24 -35.63 -4.21
N ILE A 644 9.87 -34.47 -4.16
CA ILE A 644 10.70 -34.04 -3.04
C ILE A 644 9.87 -33.19 -2.14
N LEU A 645 9.73 -33.58 -0.88
CA LEU A 645 9.04 -32.81 0.14
C LEU A 645 10.04 -32.05 1.00
N ASN A 646 9.83 -30.75 1.13
CA ASN A 646 10.60 -29.88 1.99
C ASN A 646 9.68 -29.32 3.09
N VAL A 647 10.04 -29.51 4.36
CA VAL A 647 9.32 -28.99 5.53
C VAL A 647 10.30 -28.28 6.44
N ILE A 648 10.00 -27.04 6.75
CA ILE A 648 10.86 -26.14 7.52
C ILE A 648 10.15 -25.68 8.78
N ASN A 649 10.78 -25.84 9.94
CA ASN A 649 10.29 -25.32 11.19
C ASN A 649 10.71 -23.86 11.39
N GLY A 650 9.90 -22.92 10.91
CA GLY A 650 10.11 -21.47 11.08
C GLY A 650 9.48 -20.88 12.37
N SER A 651 8.89 -21.70 13.23
CA SER A 651 8.12 -21.26 14.40
C SER A 651 8.93 -20.57 15.50
N GLY A 652 10.24 -20.81 15.54
CA GLY A 652 11.11 -20.31 16.60
C GLY A 652 11.18 -21.20 17.87
N GLU A 653 10.45 -22.32 17.89
CA GLU A 653 10.42 -23.34 18.92
C GLU A 653 10.53 -24.74 18.29
N ASP A 654 10.85 -25.75 19.10
CA ASP A 654 10.84 -27.14 18.63
C ASP A 654 9.41 -27.59 18.32
N ALA A 655 9.23 -28.34 17.23
CA ALA A 655 7.93 -28.80 16.76
C ALA A 655 7.93 -30.31 16.49
N GLU A 656 6.89 -31.01 16.90
CA GLU A 656 6.59 -32.36 16.43
C GLU A 656 5.86 -32.24 15.08
N VAL A 657 6.37 -32.89 14.05
CA VAL A 657 5.84 -32.89 12.69
C VAL A 657 5.40 -34.29 12.30
N THR A 658 4.21 -34.39 11.72
CA THR A 658 3.65 -35.61 11.17
C THR A 658 3.36 -35.42 9.69
N VAL A 659 3.97 -36.19 8.81
CA VAL A 659 3.67 -36.24 7.38
C VAL A 659 2.79 -37.43 7.08
N THR A 660 1.60 -37.18 6.56
CA THR A 660 0.64 -38.23 6.20
C THR A 660 0.39 -38.20 4.70
N LEU A 661 0.59 -39.33 4.03
CA LEU A 661 0.21 -39.50 2.65
C LEU A 661 -1.20 -40.04 2.54
N HIS A 662 -1.94 -39.58 1.57
CA HIS A 662 -3.31 -40.02 1.33
C HIS A 662 -3.49 -40.44 -0.13
N THR A 663 -4.30 -41.46 -0.34
CA THR A 663 -4.78 -41.86 -1.67
C THR A 663 -5.75 -40.80 -2.22
N PRO A 664 -6.07 -40.80 -3.53
CA PRO A 664 -7.02 -39.83 -4.11
C PRO A 664 -8.42 -39.88 -3.46
N ASP A 665 -8.85 -41.01 -2.92
CA ASP A 665 -10.12 -41.18 -2.20
C ASP A 665 -10.03 -40.85 -0.68
N GLY A 666 -8.91 -40.25 -0.25
CA GLY A 666 -8.74 -39.72 1.11
C GLY A 666 -8.30 -40.73 2.18
N LYS A 667 -8.04 -42.00 1.80
CA LYS A 667 -7.54 -42.97 2.75
C LYS A 667 -6.07 -42.73 3.06
N VAL A 668 -5.67 -42.91 4.29
CA VAL A 668 -4.27 -42.87 4.68
C VAL A 668 -3.50 -43.96 3.95
N LEU A 669 -2.40 -43.58 3.32
CA LEU A 669 -1.52 -44.45 2.59
C LEU A 669 -0.27 -44.75 3.44
N GLY A 670 -0.13 -45.98 3.84
CA GLY A 670 0.95 -46.42 4.74
C GLY A 670 0.83 -45.86 6.17
N ASN A 671 1.95 -45.81 6.88
CA ASN A 671 2.02 -45.21 8.21
C ASN A 671 2.57 -43.79 8.12
N PRO A 672 1.98 -42.80 8.86
CA PRO A 672 2.52 -41.44 8.86
C PRO A 672 3.99 -41.39 9.33
N PHE A 673 4.77 -40.59 8.63
CA PHE A 673 6.15 -40.29 9.04
C PHE A 673 6.12 -39.24 10.16
N LYS A 674 6.76 -39.52 11.30
CA LYS A 674 6.80 -38.63 12.46
C LYS A 674 8.22 -38.30 12.84
N THR A 675 8.44 -37.02 13.14
CA THR A 675 9.75 -36.53 13.57
C THR A 675 9.62 -35.30 14.45
N SER A 676 10.63 -35.07 15.28
CA SER A 676 10.80 -33.81 15.99
C SER A 676 11.76 -32.93 15.21
N LEU A 677 11.33 -31.74 14.87
CA LEU A 677 12.16 -30.70 14.24
C LEU A 677 12.50 -29.65 15.28
N VAL A 678 13.78 -29.58 15.64
CA VAL A 678 14.25 -28.47 16.47
C VAL A 678 13.99 -27.15 15.78
N LYS A 679 13.96 -26.07 16.52
CA LYS A 679 13.84 -24.71 16.00
C LYS A 679 14.74 -24.48 14.78
N GLY A 680 14.19 -24.05 13.67
CA GLY A 680 14.92 -23.78 12.44
C GLY A 680 15.29 -25.00 11.60
N ALA A 681 15.03 -26.21 12.07
CA ALA A 681 15.40 -27.42 11.31
C ALA A 681 14.49 -27.67 10.10
N GLN A 682 15.03 -28.41 9.13
CA GLN A 682 14.43 -28.74 7.85
C GLN A 682 14.44 -30.25 7.60
N ILE A 683 13.35 -30.77 7.09
CA ILE A 683 13.34 -32.06 6.37
C ILE A 683 13.26 -31.74 4.89
N LYS A 684 14.16 -32.31 4.10
CA LYS A 684 14.08 -32.25 2.65
C LYS A 684 14.51 -33.59 2.10
N ASP A 685 13.56 -34.33 1.52
CA ASP A 685 13.84 -35.68 1.03
C ASP A 685 12.83 -36.09 -0.06
N ASP A 686 13.24 -37.07 -0.90
CA ASP A 686 12.34 -37.78 -1.81
C ASP A 686 11.34 -38.62 -1.00
N LEU A 687 10.06 -38.52 -1.32
CA LEU A 687 9.00 -39.30 -0.65
C LEU A 687 9.27 -40.82 -0.70
N ALA A 688 9.84 -41.32 -1.79
CA ALA A 688 10.21 -42.73 -1.91
C ALA A 688 11.26 -43.12 -0.87
N GLU A 689 12.24 -42.26 -0.57
CA GLU A 689 13.26 -42.51 0.45
C GLU A 689 12.67 -42.28 1.87
N MET A 690 11.84 -41.27 2.07
CA MET A 690 11.17 -40.98 3.35
C MET A 690 10.29 -42.13 3.80
N PHE A 691 9.63 -42.83 2.87
CA PHE A 691 8.72 -43.96 3.11
C PHE A 691 9.26 -45.30 2.55
N LYS A 692 10.58 -45.46 2.41
CA LYS A 692 11.23 -46.62 1.76
C LYS A 692 10.88 -48.01 2.31
N ASP A 693 10.51 -48.07 3.59
CA ASP A 693 10.09 -49.31 4.27
C ASP A 693 8.59 -49.62 4.08
N GLN A 694 7.91 -48.83 3.21
CA GLN A 694 6.46 -48.91 2.96
C GLN A 694 6.20 -49.12 1.45
N PRO A 695 6.21 -50.38 0.96
CA PRO A 695 6.10 -50.66 -0.47
C PRO A 695 4.79 -50.16 -1.11
N GLU A 696 3.73 -49.91 -0.33
CA GLU A 696 2.48 -49.35 -0.78
C GLU A 696 2.61 -47.89 -1.26
N VAL A 697 3.67 -47.20 -0.90
CA VAL A 697 3.95 -45.81 -1.36
C VAL A 697 4.56 -45.78 -2.78
N ASN A 698 4.94 -46.92 -3.32
CA ASN A 698 5.50 -47.02 -4.66
C ASN A 698 4.42 -47.13 -5.75
N ASN A 699 4.64 -46.54 -6.91
CA ASN A 699 3.72 -46.47 -8.05
C ASN A 699 2.33 -45.86 -7.71
N VAL A 700 2.33 -44.79 -6.96
CA VAL A 700 1.10 -44.16 -6.49
C VAL A 700 1.17 -42.64 -6.58
N ALA A 701 0.02 -42.06 -6.76
CA ALA A 701 -0.18 -40.62 -6.60
C ALA A 701 -1.30 -40.33 -5.56
N GLY A 702 -1.21 -39.19 -4.92
CA GLY A 702 -2.17 -38.81 -3.89
C GLY A 702 -1.94 -37.38 -3.42
N TRP A 703 -2.24 -37.12 -2.17
CA TRP A 703 -2.04 -35.80 -1.55
C TRP A 703 -1.36 -35.91 -0.18
N ILE A 704 -0.75 -34.82 0.25
CA ILE A 704 0.07 -34.78 1.47
C ILE A 704 -0.61 -33.87 2.49
N GLU A 705 -0.68 -34.34 3.73
CA GLU A 705 -0.98 -33.53 4.93
C GLU A 705 0.27 -33.50 5.80
N VAL A 706 0.70 -32.29 6.16
CA VAL A 706 1.75 -32.08 7.17
C VAL A 706 1.09 -31.40 8.36
N GLU A 707 1.08 -32.07 9.51
CA GLU A 707 0.58 -31.54 10.77
C GLU A 707 1.74 -31.23 11.70
N SER A 708 1.68 -30.09 12.38
CA SER A 708 2.69 -29.64 13.34
C SER A 708 2.07 -29.21 14.65
N THR A 709 2.80 -29.40 15.75
CA THR A 709 2.41 -28.89 17.08
C THR A 709 2.63 -27.38 17.22
N LYS A 710 3.27 -26.74 16.24
CA LYS A 710 3.53 -25.29 16.21
C LYS A 710 3.01 -24.70 14.89
N ASP A 711 2.63 -23.44 14.93
CA ASP A 711 2.37 -22.65 13.72
C ASP A 711 3.68 -22.28 13.00
N ARG A 712 3.58 -21.67 11.82
CA ARG A 712 4.75 -21.28 11.01
C ARG A 712 5.72 -22.40 10.68
N VAL A 713 5.23 -23.64 10.64
CA VAL A 713 5.88 -24.73 9.92
C VAL A 713 5.43 -24.61 8.47
N VAL A 714 6.38 -24.42 7.56
CA VAL A 714 6.14 -24.12 6.15
C VAL A 714 6.93 -25.10 5.27
N GLY A 715 6.76 -25.02 3.97
CA GLY A 715 7.53 -25.86 3.05
C GLY A 715 7.04 -25.76 1.63
N ASP A 716 7.62 -26.60 0.79
CA ASP A 716 7.33 -26.72 -0.63
C ASP A 716 7.41 -28.16 -1.09
N VAL A 717 6.90 -28.38 -2.26
CA VAL A 717 7.00 -29.67 -2.97
C VAL A 717 7.61 -29.41 -4.33
N MET A 718 8.62 -30.22 -4.69
CA MET A 718 9.21 -30.23 -6.02
C MET A 718 8.87 -31.53 -6.75
N PHE A 719 8.60 -31.39 -8.04
CA PHE A 719 8.45 -32.49 -8.98
C PHE A 719 9.63 -32.51 -9.95
N THR A 720 10.25 -33.65 -10.10
CA THR A 720 11.38 -33.83 -11.03
C THR A 720 11.44 -35.27 -11.56
N ASN A 721 12.08 -35.46 -12.69
CA ASN A 721 12.44 -36.79 -13.17
C ASN A 721 13.78 -37.26 -12.57
N ASN A 722 14.13 -38.53 -12.80
CA ASN A 722 15.37 -39.10 -12.23
C ASN A 722 16.63 -38.39 -12.70
N ASP A 723 16.63 -37.90 -13.93
CA ASP A 723 17.78 -37.22 -14.56
C ASP A 723 17.80 -35.71 -14.26
N GLU A 724 16.79 -35.24 -13.53
CA GLU A 724 16.60 -33.82 -13.16
C GLU A 724 16.60 -32.86 -14.37
N THR A 725 16.11 -33.31 -15.51
CA THR A 725 15.93 -32.55 -16.76
C THR A 725 14.56 -31.88 -16.83
N VAL A 726 13.68 -32.17 -15.86
CA VAL A 726 12.36 -31.58 -15.66
C VAL A 726 12.26 -31.18 -14.22
N LEU A 727 11.83 -29.98 -13.93
CA LEU A 727 11.75 -29.46 -12.56
C LEU A 727 10.65 -28.41 -12.47
N THR A 728 9.84 -28.51 -11.43
CA THR A 728 8.94 -27.43 -10.98
C THR A 728 8.67 -27.60 -9.49
N GLY A 729 8.16 -26.54 -8.84
CA GLY A 729 7.82 -26.59 -7.43
C GLY A 729 6.73 -25.61 -7.06
N PHE A 730 6.13 -25.83 -5.90
CA PHE A 730 5.17 -24.88 -5.31
C PHE A 730 5.15 -25.00 -3.79
N ALA A 731 4.84 -23.89 -3.13
CA ALA A 731 4.73 -23.85 -1.67
C ALA A 731 3.53 -24.67 -1.17
N LEU A 732 3.69 -25.36 -0.03
CA LEU A 732 2.60 -26.06 0.65
C LEU A 732 1.52 -25.04 1.09
N GLY A 733 0.26 -25.39 0.85
CA GLY A 733 -0.87 -24.52 1.16
C GLY A 733 -1.23 -24.53 2.66
N GLY A 734 -1.24 -23.38 3.31
CA GLY A 734 -1.72 -23.22 4.70
C GLY A 734 -3.17 -22.79 4.77
N THR A 735 -3.68 -22.07 3.76
CA THR A 735 -5.04 -21.52 3.73
C THR A 735 -5.80 -22.05 2.50
N PRO A 736 -6.90 -22.78 2.67
CA PRO A 736 -7.70 -23.25 1.56
C PRO A 736 -8.57 -22.11 0.99
N MET A 737 -8.93 -22.20 -0.29
CA MET A 737 -9.63 -21.16 -1.04
C MET A 737 -10.96 -21.65 -1.60
N ALA A 738 -12.03 -20.84 -1.52
CA ALA A 738 -13.31 -21.12 -2.11
C ALA A 738 -13.44 -20.54 -3.55
N ARG A 739 -12.62 -19.54 -3.88
CA ARG A 739 -12.56 -18.90 -5.19
C ARG A 739 -11.13 -18.63 -5.57
N PHE A 740 -10.69 -19.17 -6.68
CA PHE A 740 -9.33 -18.97 -7.19
C PHE A 740 -9.30 -19.26 -8.69
N LEU A 741 -8.24 -18.85 -9.33
CA LEU A 741 -8.01 -19.11 -10.74
C LEU A 741 -6.60 -19.64 -11.00
N PHE A 742 -6.47 -20.36 -12.11
CA PHE A 742 -5.20 -20.61 -12.75
C PHE A 742 -5.04 -19.64 -13.91
N PRO A 743 -3.97 -18.82 -13.90
CA PRO A 743 -3.90 -17.59 -14.70
C PRO A 743 -3.63 -17.83 -16.18
N PHE A 744 -3.22 -19.04 -16.53
CA PHE A 744 -2.94 -19.44 -17.90
C PHE A 744 -3.32 -20.90 -18.10
N VAL A 745 -3.83 -21.24 -19.27
CA VAL A 745 -4.11 -22.62 -19.68
C VAL A 745 -3.60 -22.87 -21.09
N ALA A 746 -3.09 -24.06 -21.33
CA ALA A 746 -2.70 -24.51 -22.65
C ALA A 746 -3.15 -25.95 -22.85
N GLN A 747 -3.95 -26.17 -23.88
CA GLN A 747 -4.48 -27.49 -24.24
C GLN A 747 -4.59 -27.58 -25.75
N ASP A 748 -3.62 -28.27 -26.36
CA ASP A 748 -3.61 -28.56 -27.79
C ASP A 748 -2.83 -29.83 -28.07
N SER A 749 -2.29 -30.03 -29.28
CA SER A 749 -1.47 -31.18 -29.64
C SER A 749 -0.05 -31.11 -29.07
N MET A 750 0.39 -29.95 -28.60
CA MET A 750 1.74 -29.71 -28.06
C MET A 750 1.77 -29.53 -26.55
N TYR A 751 0.72 -28.96 -25.97
CA TYR A 751 0.67 -28.58 -24.56
C TYR A 751 -0.56 -29.15 -23.87
N GLU A 752 -0.41 -29.52 -22.61
CA GLU A 752 -1.48 -29.99 -21.74
C GLU A 752 -1.45 -29.27 -20.39
N THR A 753 -2.63 -28.94 -19.87
CA THR A 753 -2.79 -28.41 -18.52
C THR A 753 -3.41 -29.48 -17.64
N GLY A 754 -2.67 -29.92 -16.62
CA GLY A 754 -3.16 -30.81 -15.57
C GLY A 754 -3.53 -30.01 -14.32
N MET A 755 -4.60 -30.44 -13.62
CA MET A 755 -5.06 -29.78 -12.41
C MET A 755 -5.40 -30.79 -11.32
N ALA A 756 -4.97 -30.51 -10.09
CA ALA A 756 -5.37 -31.22 -8.89
C ALA A 756 -6.20 -30.32 -7.96
N LEU A 757 -7.32 -30.82 -7.49
CA LEU A 757 -8.21 -30.17 -6.50
C LEU A 757 -8.39 -31.12 -5.32
N LEU A 758 -8.17 -30.61 -4.10
CA LEU A 758 -8.31 -31.35 -2.85
C LEU A 758 -9.40 -30.71 -1.98
N ASN A 759 -10.39 -31.47 -1.61
CA ASN A 759 -11.36 -31.12 -0.58
C ASN A 759 -10.82 -31.55 0.82
N PRO A 760 -10.23 -30.67 1.61
CA PRO A 760 -9.71 -31.03 2.94
C PRO A 760 -10.81 -31.19 4.00
N ASN A 761 -12.06 -30.83 3.66
CA ASN A 761 -13.18 -30.74 4.61
C ASN A 761 -13.80 -32.11 4.88
N ASP A 762 -14.62 -32.20 5.93
CA ASP A 762 -15.39 -33.40 6.31
C ASP A 762 -16.79 -33.43 5.65
N VAL A 763 -17.06 -32.50 4.76
CA VAL A 763 -18.31 -32.39 3.99
C VAL A 763 -18.01 -32.29 2.49
N PRO A 764 -18.95 -32.76 1.63
CA PRO A 764 -18.75 -32.64 0.17
C PRO A 764 -18.65 -31.18 -0.28
N ALA A 765 -17.84 -30.91 -1.28
CA ALA A 765 -17.72 -29.62 -1.96
C ALA A 765 -18.33 -29.71 -3.36
N THR A 766 -19.26 -28.81 -3.67
CA THR A 766 -19.70 -28.59 -5.04
C THR A 766 -18.77 -27.57 -5.68
N VAL A 767 -18.15 -27.94 -6.80
CA VAL A 767 -17.13 -27.15 -7.48
C VAL A 767 -17.59 -26.83 -8.89
N THR A 768 -17.59 -25.55 -9.24
CA THR A 768 -17.81 -25.08 -10.62
C THR A 768 -16.46 -24.71 -11.22
N LEU A 769 -16.13 -25.30 -12.37
CA LEU A 769 -14.97 -24.98 -13.20
C LEU A 769 -15.44 -24.14 -14.39
N GLU A 770 -14.88 -22.98 -14.58
CA GLU A 770 -15.17 -22.05 -15.66
C GLU A 770 -13.91 -21.80 -16.49
N LEU A 771 -13.91 -22.26 -17.74
CA LEU A 771 -12.84 -21.98 -18.70
C LEU A 771 -13.16 -20.71 -19.47
N TRP A 772 -12.30 -19.72 -19.35
CA TRP A 772 -12.45 -18.41 -19.98
C TRP A 772 -11.41 -18.21 -21.08
N ALA A 773 -11.88 -17.80 -22.26
CA ALA A 773 -11.00 -17.41 -23.35
C ALA A 773 -10.30 -16.06 -23.07
N PRO A 774 -9.13 -15.79 -23.70
CA PRO A 774 -8.41 -14.51 -23.49
C PRO A 774 -9.26 -13.25 -23.74
N GLY A 775 -10.22 -13.34 -24.68
CA GLY A 775 -11.16 -12.25 -25.01
C GLY A 775 -12.28 -12.05 -24.00
N GLY A 776 -12.22 -12.67 -22.82
CA GLY A 776 -13.19 -12.46 -21.73
C GLY A 776 -14.52 -13.15 -21.92
N THR A 777 -14.63 -14.13 -22.81
CA THR A 777 -15.81 -14.96 -23.00
C THR A 777 -15.68 -16.27 -22.24
N LEU A 778 -16.75 -16.66 -21.55
CA LEU A 778 -16.86 -17.99 -20.96
C LEU A 778 -16.98 -19.04 -22.09
N ASP A 779 -15.96 -19.90 -22.22
CA ASP A 779 -15.93 -20.92 -23.23
C ASP A 779 -16.69 -22.20 -22.80
N ARG A 780 -16.35 -22.68 -21.59
CA ARG A 780 -16.95 -23.90 -21.00
C ARG A 780 -17.19 -23.70 -19.51
N SER A 781 -18.17 -24.41 -18.98
CA SER A 781 -18.38 -24.52 -17.53
C SER A 781 -18.89 -25.93 -17.18
N ILE A 782 -18.39 -26.49 -16.10
CA ILE A 782 -18.88 -27.76 -15.54
C ILE A 782 -18.98 -27.68 -14.03
N ASP A 783 -19.90 -28.46 -13.48
CA ASP A 783 -20.00 -28.69 -12.05
C ASP A 783 -19.53 -30.11 -11.71
N LEU A 784 -18.80 -30.24 -10.62
CA LEU A 784 -18.40 -31.53 -10.07
C LEU A 784 -18.55 -31.53 -8.55
N THR A 785 -18.59 -32.72 -7.97
CA THR A 785 -18.64 -32.87 -6.52
C THR A 785 -17.38 -33.59 -6.05
N LEU A 786 -16.69 -33.00 -5.09
CA LEU A 786 -15.60 -33.62 -4.39
C LEU A 786 -16.08 -34.09 -3.01
N ASP A 787 -16.10 -35.38 -2.80
CA ASP A 787 -16.43 -35.98 -1.49
C ASP A 787 -15.43 -35.52 -0.41
N PRO A 788 -15.78 -35.70 0.87
CA PRO A 788 -14.86 -35.37 1.98
C PRO A 788 -13.51 -36.06 1.82
N LYS A 789 -12.40 -35.28 1.99
CA LYS A 789 -11.01 -35.73 1.89
C LYS A 789 -10.63 -36.24 0.48
N MET A 790 -11.49 -36.07 -0.51
CA MET A 790 -11.24 -36.52 -1.89
C MET A 790 -10.38 -35.50 -2.64
N ARG A 791 -9.49 -36.04 -3.46
CA ARG A 791 -8.72 -35.29 -4.44
C ARG A 791 -9.04 -35.77 -5.86
N THR A 792 -9.22 -34.85 -6.78
CA THR A 792 -9.20 -35.13 -8.23
C THR A 792 -7.92 -34.60 -8.86
N SER A 793 -7.39 -35.30 -9.87
CA SER A 793 -6.25 -34.82 -10.65
C SER A 793 -6.39 -35.37 -12.06
N MET A 794 -6.66 -34.48 -13.00
CA MET A 794 -6.92 -34.82 -14.40
C MET A 794 -6.42 -33.67 -15.30
N TYR A 795 -6.25 -33.99 -16.56
CA TYR A 795 -5.99 -32.97 -17.58
C TYR A 795 -7.26 -32.14 -17.90
N LEU A 796 -7.05 -30.97 -18.46
CA LEU A 796 -8.15 -30.08 -18.84
C LEU A 796 -9.09 -30.74 -19.85
N SER A 797 -8.56 -31.54 -20.77
CA SER A 797 -9.29 -32.35 -21.75
C SER A 797 -10.20 -33.41 -21.12
N ASP A 798 -9.88 -33.90 -19.91
CA ASP A 798 -10.73 -34.86 -19.18
C ASP A 798 -11.92 -34.13 -18.52
N TYR A 799 -11.68 -32.93 -18.00
CA TYR A 799 -12.76 -32.10 -17.45
C TYR A 799 -13.70 -31.56 -18.52
N PHE A 800 -13.15 -31.22 -19.68
CA PHE A 800 -13.89 -30.64 -20.81
C PHE A 800 -13.71 -31.50 -22.07
N PRO A 801 -14.40 -32.67 -22.18
CA PRO A 801 -14.31 -33.51 -23.36
C PRO A 801 -14.65 -32.75 -24.66
N GLN A 802 -13.89 -33.05 -25.73
CA GLN A 802 -13.99 -32.37 -27.03
C GLN A 802 -13.67 -30.87 -26.96
N LEU A 803 -12.77 -30.47 -26.03
CA LEU A 803 -12.24 -29.13 -26.03
C LEU A 803 -11.46 -28.91 -27.32
N GLU A 804 -11.84 -27.87 -28.07
CA GLU A 804 -11.02 -27.37 -29.19
C GLU A 804 -9.68 -26.88 -28.67
N PRO A 805 -8.63 -26.78 -29.50
CA PRO A 805 -7.37 -26.21 -29.06
C PRO A 805 -7.57 -24.90 -28.34
N HIS A 806 -7.07 -24.79 -27.12
CA HIS A 806 -7.24 -23.66 -26.24
C HIS A 806 -5.87 -23.23 -25.71
N LEU A 807 -5.37 -22.09 -26.22
CA LEU A 807 -4.12 -21.49 -25.80
C LEU A 807 -4.36 -20.11 -25.19
N GLY A 808 -3.93 -19.92 -23.97
CA GLY A 808 -4.19 -18.73 -23.18
C GLY A 808 -5.55 -18.80 -22.50
N GLY A 809 -5.97 -17.66 -21.91
CA GLY A 809 -7.17 -17.65 -21.07
C GLY A 809 -6.86 -18.15 -19.66
N ASN A 810 -7.90 -18.33 -18.85
CA ASN A 810 -7.77 -18.74 -17.48
C ASN A 810 -8.86 -19.74 -17.09
N LEU A 811 -8.54 -20.55 -16.07
CA LEU A 811 -9.50 -21.46 -15.47
C LEU A 811 -9.88 -20.94 -14.09
N ARG A 812 -11.16 -20.59 -13.90
CA ARG A 812 -11.68 -20.13 -12.61
C ARG A 812 -12.39 -21.26 -11.88
N VAL A 813 -12.15 -21.33 -10.59
CA VAL A 813 -12.72 -22.32 -9.70
C VAL A 813 -13.56 -21.62 -8.64
N ARG A 814 -14.81 -22.05 -8.50
CA ARG A 814 -15.70 -21.63 -7.43
C ARG A 814 -16.17 -22.88 -6.68
N SER A 815 -16.08 -22.87 -5.38
CA SER A 815 -16.43 -24.02 -4.55
C SER A 815 -17.30 -23.63 -3.36
N SER A 816 -18.23 -24.53 -3.00
CA SER A 816 -19.06 -24.37 -1.81
C SER A 816 -18.29 -24.57 -0.51
N GLN A 817 -17.10 -25.19 -0.56
CA GLN A 817 -16.17 -25.39 0.55
C GLN A 817 -14.76 -24.96 0.12
N PRO A 818 -13.94 -24.39 0.98
CA PRO A 818 -12.57 -24.05 0.65
C PRO A 818 -11.74 -25.29 0.25
N LEU A 819 -10.97 -25.18 -0.81
CA LEU A 819 -10.13 -26.23 -1.40
C LEU A 819 -8.66 -25.86 -1.38
N TYR A 820 -7.78 -26.88 -1.44
CA TYR A 820 -6.42 -26.71 -1.90
C TYR A 820 -6.34 -27.11 -3.38
N ALA A 821 -5.50 -26.44 -4.13
CA ALA A 821 -5.42 -26.64 -5.57
C ALA A 821 -3.99 -26.46 -6.09
N PHE A 822 -3.73 -27.07 -7.22
CA PHE A 822 -2.49 -26.96 -7.96
C PHE A 822 -2.75 -27.29 -9.42
N ALA A 823 -2.10 -26.59 -10.34
CA ALA A 823 -2.09 -26.95 -11.74
C ALA A 823 -0.66 -26.91 -12.29
N LEU A 824 -0.44 -27.59 -13.38
CA LEU A 824 0.80 -27.56 -14.12
C LEU A 824 0.51 -27.55 -15.63
N ILE A 825 1.46 -27.01 -16.39
CA ILE A 825 1.51 -27.13 -17.83
C ILE A 825 2.73 -27.96 -18.19
N ASN A 826 2.56 -28.88 -19.10
CA ASN A 826 3.65 -29.64 -19.71
C ASN A 826 3.51 -29.66 -21.23
N ASP A 827 4.61 -29.85 -21.94
CA ASP A 827 4.52 -30.22 -23.33
C ASP A 827 4.28 -31.75 -23.49
N ALA A 828 3.74 -32.15 -24.64
CA ALA A 828 3.40 -33.55 -24.91
C ALA A 828 4.60 -34.55 -24.81
N SER A 829 5.82 -34.02 -24.84
CA SER A 829 7.05 -34.81 -24.72
C SER A 829 7.65 -34.77 -23.31
N PHE A 830 7.05 -34.02 -22.38
CA PHE A 830 7.58 -33.78 -21.03
C PHE A 830 9.03 -33.25 -21.04
N ASN A 831 9.35 -32.34 -21.99
CA ASN A 831 10.60 -31.59 -21.96
C ASN A 831 10.62 -30.57 -20.82
N PHE A 832 9.48 -30.04 -20.43
CA PHE A 832 9.29 -29.18 -19.23
C PHE A 832 7.98 -29.48 -18.53
N ILE A 833 7.91 -29.09 -17.27
CA ILE A 833 6.69 -28.90 -16.47
C ILE A 833 6.78 -27.53 -15.79
N ALA A 834 5.70 -26.75 -15.82
CA ALA A 834 5.64 -25.45 -15.21
C ALA A 834 4.49 -25.40 -14.19
N ALA A 835 4.76 -24.93 -12.98
CA ALA A 835 3.75 -24.79 -11.95
C ALA A 835 2.82 -23.60 -12.24
N LEU A 836 1.55 -23.81 -11.99
CA LEU A 836 0.51 -22.77 -11.96
C LEU A 836 -0.10 -22.76 -10.56
N PRO A 837 0.46 -22.03 -9.62
CA PRO A 837 -0.17 -21.84 -8.32
C PRO A 837 -1.52 -21.15 -8.46
N PRO A 838 -2.53 -21.54 -7.65
CA PRO A 838 -3.82 -20.90 -7.67
C PRO A 838 -3.72 -19.47 -7.12
N ILE A 839 -4.39 -18.53 -7.80
CA ILE A 839 -4.47 -17.13 -7.40
C ILE A 839 -5.88 -16.86 -6.87
N PRO A 840 -6.05 -16.45 -5.60
CA PRO A 840 -7.36 -16.13 -5.06
C PRO A 840 -7.99 -14.92 -5.77
N PHE A 841 -9.31 -14.93 -5.94
CA PHE A 841 -10.07 -13.80 -6.44
C PHE A 841 -11.37 -13.62 -5.64
N PRO A 842 -11.99 -12.42 -5.62
CA PRO A 842 -13.21 -12.11 -4.86
C PRO A 842 -14.43 -12.95 -5.18
#